data_36bcf5f4c3d4a77197b6d933eade8f99
#
_entry.id   36bcf5f4c3d4a77197b6d933eade8f99
#
_cell.length_a   1.000
_cell.length_b   1.000
_cell.length_c   1.000
_cell.angle_alpha   90.00
_cell.angle_beta   90.00
_cell.angle_gamma   90.00
#
_symmetry.space_group_name_H-M   'P 1'
#
loop_
_entity.id
_entity.type
_entity.pdbx_description
1 polymer ?
#
loop_
_entity_poly.entity_id
_entity_poly.type
_entity_poly.pdbx_seq_one_letter_code
_entity_poly.pdbx_strand_id
1 'polypeptide(L)'
;MKKSVISFIAVMLVIIFLGVTAVTGVYIPGGWTMPFRDTAASDTTGTAADTDTADNTADDTTTQTTDDTAANTTDNAADTSNQTAAASLKAIIPSVLDTENGIRLGLDLVGGSRIVYEAQIPDGYDMANLADDMNSVQKVIRQRLTDKGFTEATVTLTGDNRVTVEIPQITNPEEAVQTLGTTAQLLFVDADGKEWLTGEDIAKASYGYGRPTGSEVADIHYVQVQFTSEGREKFAEATAAISARTDGTNQLYIVMDDQIISYPSVSEKIDNDSCVISGSFTRESAQELADLINAGQIPFSLTQVELRSIGPQLGADAMRTSLIAGAIGVLLVCLFMLIVYRIPGLVACLALGFYIVIEALIFSLIRVNLSLPGIAGIILSIGMAVDANVVIFERIKEELRAGKTVKSAIESGFKRAFTAILDSNVTTLIAAAVLFFLGTGTIVGFATTLGIGVIVSMFTALTVTHFLLNRMVDFHIRSPKAYGLNDHALRPRFAVIKHFKVFGGISILLLLTGLVSLIVLPFGQNFFNLSIDFAGGTEMEFAMHQTVDQNLQTEIGDLFKEVTGVEASSVTSSGDNNENVLIRSTSIDSEKREAVIEKMTETYSLAETDIYNNNDVSASVGSDLQRAAFLCAIVAIVLMLIYITIRFELTSGLAAVVCLVHDLLIMLSVYVWLQIPLDTNFIAAALTIFGYSINASIIVFDRVREILRTARKESFEEVAERSVWQTMGRTINTSLTTLFTVGMIFILGVPSLKQFTLPLIVGILAGAWSSIMLSSSLWGFFRKKFRKKRV
;
A
#
# COMPACT_ATOMS: atom_id res chain seq x y z
N MET A 1 -16.15 46.21 1.24
CA MET A 1 -15.81 45.70 -0.11
C MET A 1 -14.32 45.59 -0.36
N LYS A 2 -13.48 46.67 -0.40
CA LYS A 2 -12.04 46.57 -0.69
C LYS A 2 -11.29 45.53 0.16
N LYS A 3 -11.48 45.50 1.50
CA LYS A 3 -10.81 44.53 2.40
C LYS A 3 -11.25 43.09 2.15
N SER A 4 -12.52 42.83 1.80
CA SER A 4 -13.01 41.48 1.48
C SER A 4 -12.51 40.97 0.15
N VAL A 5 -12.40 41.87 -0.86
CA VAL A 5 -11.80 41.53 -2.18
C VAL A 5 -10.33 41.19 -2.00
N ILE A 6 -9.58 41.99 -1.24
CA ILE A 6 -8.16 41.74 -0.96
C ILE A 6 -7.97 40.39 -0.26
N SER A 7 -8.79 40.10 0.78
CA SER A 7 -8.71 38.82 1.49
C SER A 7 -9.04 37.62 0.59
N PHE A 8 -10.03 37.75 -0.30
CA PHE A 8 -10.39 36.69 -1.24
C PHE A 8 -9.25 36.44 -2.25
N ILE A 9 -8.72 37.53 -2.82
CA ILE A 9 -7.57 37.45 -3.73
C ILE A 9 -6.35 36.85 -3.01
N ALA A 10 -6.09 37.25 -1.76
CA ALA A 10 -4.98 36.71 -0.99
C ALA A 10 -5.10 35.18 -0.81
N VAL A 11 -6.32 34.68 -0.48
CA VAL A 11 -6.54 33.21 -0.36
C VAL A 11 -6.38 32.53 -1.71
N MET A 12 -6.90 33.11 -2.80
CA MET A 12 -6.71 32.56 -4.14
C MET A 12 -5.23 32.50 -4.55
N LEU A 13 -4.45 33.55 -4.21
CA LEU A 13 -3.01 33.57 -4.44
C LEU A 13 -2.28 32.51 -3.60
N VAL A 14 -2.70 32.31 -2.35
CA VAL A 14 -2.16 31.23 -1.51
C VAL A 14 -2.44 29.87 -2.12
N ILE A 15 -3.65 29.62 -2.64
CA ILE A 15 -4.00 28.37 -3.32
C ILE A 15 -3.11 28.15 -4.55
N ILE A 16 -2.96 29.20 -5.38
CA ILE A 16 -2.11 29.15 -6.58
C ILE A 16 -0.65 28.94 -6.18
N PHE A 17 -0.15 29.67 -5.19
CA PHE A 17 1.21 29.51 -4.68
C PHE A 17 1.48 28.10 -4.16
N LEU A 18 0.59 27.57 -3.34
CA LEU A 18 0.69 26.18 -2.86
C LEU A 18 0.60 25.17 -4.00
N GLY A 19 -0.24 25.40 -5.01
CA GLY A 19 -0.33 24.56 -6.20
C GLY A 19 0.96 24.57 -7.01
N VAL A 20 1.54 25.74 -7.23
CA VAL A 20 2.86 25.87 -7.87
C VAL A 20 3.94 25.16 -7.04
N THR A 21 3.95 25.38 -5.72
CA THR A 21 4.91 24.71 -4.82
C THR A 21 4.76 23.20 -4.86
N ALA A 22 3.55 22.68 -4.97
CA ALA A 22 3.32 21.24 -5.08
C ALA A 22 3.96 20.65 -6.35
N VAL A 23 3.90 21.37 -7.45
CA VAL A 23 4.44 20.91 -8.75
C VAL A 23 5.94 21.16 -8.86
N THR A 24 6.42 22.33 -8.43
CA THR A 24 7.83 22.72 -8.62
C THR A 24 8.75 22.28 -7.48
N GLY A 25 8.19 22.02 -6.28
CA GLY A 25 8.99 21.86 -5.07
C GLY A 25 9.63 23.16 -4.57
N VAL A 26 10.28 23.12 -3.44
CA VAL A 26 11.14 24.19 -2.88
C VAL A 26 12.49 23.58 -2.53
N TYR A 27 13.50 23.94 -3.32
CA TYR A 27 14.87 23.45 -3.16
C TYR A 27 15.77 24.61 -2.73
N ILE A 28 16.62 24.39 -1.74
CA ILE A 28 17.62 25.39 -1.31
C ILE A 28 19.03 24.78 -1.41
N PRO A 29 20.01 25.53 -1.92
CA PRO A 29 21.40 25.11 -1.88
C PRO A 29 21.90 25.09 -0.44
N GLY A 30 22.32 23.96 0.07
CA GLY A 30 23.08 23.80 1.31
C GLY A 30 22.32 24.03 2.65
N GLY A 31 21.97 22.99 3.35
CA GLY A 31 22.19 22.97 4.79
C GLY A 31 21.03 23.21 5.76
N TRP A 32 19.75 23.32 5.36
CA TRP A 32 18.62 23.33 6.32
C TRP A 32 17.84 22.02 6.26
N THR A 33 17.81 21.27 7.37
CA THR A 33 16.96 20.08 7.52
C THR A 33 15.83 20.37 8.50
N MET A 34 14.60 20.02 8.13
CA MET A 34 13.49 20.03 9.08
C MET A 34 13.69 18.91 10.12
N PRO A 35 13.42 19.16 11.44
CA PRO A 35 13.75 18.23 12.53
C PRO A 35 13.00 16.89 12.52
N PHE A 36 12.08 16.66 11.58
CA PHE A 36 11.31 15.42 11.47
C PHE A 36 11.74 14.52 10.29
N ARG A 37 12.77 14.91 9.52
CA ARG A 37 13.14 14.22 8.29
C ARG A 37 14.27 13.19 8.48
N ASP A 38 15.05 13.29 9.54
CA ASP A 38 16.27 12.50 9.73
C ASP A 38 16.12 11.26 10.62
N THR A 39 14.91 10.92 11.09
CA THR A 39 14.69 9.75 11.94
C THR A 39 14.62 8.41 11.20
N ALA A 40 14.60 8.42 9.87
CA ALA A 40 14.58 7.19 9.07
C ALA A 40 15.87 6.94 8.27
N ALA A 41 16.86 7.87 8.31
CA ALA A 41 18.07 7.78 7.49
C ALA A 41 19.38 8.01 8.25
N SER A 42 19.37 8.12 9.58
CA SER A 42 20.56 8.56 10.36
C SER A 42 21.19 7.49 11.25
N ASP A 43 21.10 6.21 10.85
CA ASP A 43 21.83 5.16 11.59
C ASP A 43 23.04 4.58 10.84
N THR A 44 23.69 5.34 9.97
CA THR A 44 25.00 4.92 9.43
C THR A 44 25.91 6.11 9.21
N THR A 45 26.53 6.66 10.26
CA THR A 45 27.92 7.14 10.23
C THR A 45 28.41 7.27 11.67
N GLY A 46 29.07 6.21 12.12
CA GLY A 46 29.90 6.25 13.33
C GLY A 46 31.23 6.96 13.04
N THR A 47 31.48 7.93 13.86
CA THR A 47 32.77 8.42 14.35
C THR A 47 34.02 8.17 13.51
N ALA A 48 34.60 9.25 13.04
CA ALA A 48 36.07 9.37 13.04
C ALA A 48 36.45 10.78 13.48
N ALA A 49 37.28 10.81 14.49
CA ALA A 49 37.73 11.96 15.25
C ALA A 49 38.73 12.84 14.50
N ASP A 50 38.72 14.08 14.94
CA ASP A 50 39.72 15.12 14.73
C ASP A 50 41.16 14.65 14.76
N THR A 51 42.00 15.21 13.89
CA THR A 51 43.27 15.83 14.30
C THR A 51 43.74 16.86 13.28
N ASP A 52 44.08 18.00 13.82
CA ASP A 52 44.76 19.18 13.29
C ASP A 52 46.07 18.90 12.56
N THR A 53 46.41 19.72 11.59
CA THR A 53 47.46 20.72 11.59
C THR A 53 47.99 20.97 10.18
N ALA A 54 47.86 22.20 9.79
CA ALA A 54 48.75 23.19 9.23
C ALA A 54 49.97 22.77 8.35
N ASP A 55 50.05 23.39 7.29
CA ASP A 55 51.04 24.44 6.88
C ASP A 55 51.78 24.18 5.54
N ASN A 56 51.61 25.14 4.70
CA ASN A 56 52.51 25.84 3.79
C ASN A 56 53.33 25.13 2.70
N THR A 57 53.26 25.67 1.59
CA THR A 57 54.17 26.45 0.74
C THR A 57 54.24 25.98 -0.70
N ALA A 58 54.13 27.02 -1.50
CA ALA A 58 54.39 27.25 -2.89
C ALA A 58 55.62 26.53 -3.49
N ASP A 59 55.54 26.16 -4.76
CA ASP A 59 56.37 26.83 -5.79
C ASP A 59 56.15 26.19 -7.20
N ASP A 60 55.82 27.01 -8.09
CA ASP A 60 56.22 27.42 -9.44
C ASP A 60 57.11 26.43 -10.21
N THR A 61 56.78 26.15 -11.45
CA THR A 61 57.46 26.42 -12.71
C THR A 61 56.89 25.66 -13.91
N THR A 62 56.37 26.43 -14.81
CA THR A 62 56.48 26.38 -16.31
C THR A 62 57.22 25.22 -16.97
N THR A 63 56.66 24.60 -18.01
CA THR A 63 57.09 24.83 -19.42
C THR A 63 56.16 24.16 -20.46
N GLN A 64 55.97 24.90 -21.53
CA GLN A 64 55.33 24.59 -22.80
C GLN A 64 55.98 23.47 -23.58
N THR A 65 55.22 22.78 -24.41
CA THR A 65 55.33 22.78 -25.90
C THR A 65 54.37 21.77 -26.52
N THR A 66 53.42 22.25 -27.33
CA THR A 66 53.14 21.99 -28.79
C THR A 66 53.17 20.52 -29.26
N ASP A 67 52.24 19.96 -29.96
CA ASP A 67 51.46 20.26 -31.15
C ASP A 67 50.59 19.02 -31.55
N ASP A 68 49.47 19.34 -32.13
CA ASP A 68 48.70 18.65 -33.17
C ASP A 68 48.40 17.13 -33.13
N THR A 69 47.12 16.78 -32.98
CA THR A 69 46.29 16.35 -34.12
C THR A 69 44.80 16.22 -33.74
N ALA A 70 43.98 16.83 -34.53
CA ALA A 70 42.52 16.84 -34.48
C ALA A 70 41.94 15.47 -34.83
N ALA A 71 40.82 15.07 -34.13
CA ALA A 71 39.57 14.79 -34.75
C ALA A 71 38.62 14.08 -33.75
N ASN A 72 37.47 14.68 -33.59
CA ASN A 72 36.16 14.06 -33.25
C ASN A 72 36.05 13.16 -32.03
N THR A 73 35.59 13.77 -30.94
CA THR A 73 34.49 13.25 -30.09
C THR A 73 33.96 14.38 -29.21
N THR A 74 33.12 15.19 -29.74
CA THR A 74 32.19 16.02 -28.99
C THR A 74 30.83 15.31 -29.07
N ASP A 75 30.42 14.71 -27.95
CA ASP A 75 29.02 14.57 -27.51
C ASP A 75 28.97 13.51 -26.39
N ASN A 76 29.48 13.86 -25.22
CA ASN A 76 29.09 13.15 -23.97
C ASN A 76 29.63 13.83 -22.68
N ALA A 77 30.07 15.09 -22.77
CA ALA A 77 30.57 15.81 -21.58
C ALA A 77 29.57 16.82 -20.99
N ALA A 78 28.39 16.97 -21.61
CA ALA A 78 27.36 17.90 -21.14
C ALA A 78 26.32 17.28 -20.19
N ASP A 79 26.21 15.95 -20.15
CA ASP A 79 25.18 15.30 -19.32
C ASP A 79 25.69 14.94 -17.90
N THR A 80 27.00 14.73 -17.74
CA THR A 80 27.58 14.40 -16.42
C THR A 80 27.80 15.62 -15.52
N SER A 81 27.87 16.83 -16.08
CA SER A 81 28.02 18.05 -15.27
C SER A 81 26.69 18.57 -14.71
N ASN A 82 25.56 18.23 -15.35
CA ASN A 82 24.23 18.58 -14.85
C ASN A 82 23.73 17.61 -13.76
N GLN A 83 24.13 16.35 -13.77
CA GLN A 83 23.77 15.39 -12.71
C GLN A 83 24.54 15.67 -11.40
N THR A 84 25.80 16.10 -11.47
CA THR A 84 26.58 16.43 -10.26
C THR A 84 26.18 17.77 -9.62
N ALA A 85 25.64 18.71 -10.37
CA ALA A 85 25.13 19.97 -9.82
C ALA A 85 23.72 19.82 -9.18
N ALA A 86 22.91 18.89 -9.65
CA ALA A 86 21.58 18.60 -9.08
C ALA A 86 21.66 17.85 -7.73
N ALA A 87 22.73 17.12 -7.46
CA ALA A 87 22.93 16.36 -6.23
C ALA A 87 23.20 17.22 -4.98
N SER A 88 23.40 18.54 -5.12
CA SER A 88 23.68 19.46 -4.01
C SER A 88 22.47 20.26 -3.49
N LEU A 89 21.29 20.11 -4.10
CA LEU A 89 20.07 20.82 -3.70
C LEU A 89 19.24 19.97 -2.74
N LYS A 90 19.25 20.30 -1.45
CA LYS A 90 18.32 19.66 -0.50
C LYS A 90 16.92 20.23 -0.68
N ALA A 91 15.93 19.36 -0.99
CA ALA A 91 14.54 19.75 -1.08
C ALA A 91 13.96 20.03 0.31
N ILE A 92 13.42 21.25 0.54
CA ILE A 92 12.64 21.58 1.74
C ILE A 92 11.23 21.03 1.60
N ILE A 93 10.62 21.28 0.46
CA ILE A 93 9.34 20.71 0.02
C ILE A 93 9.59 20.06 -1.32
N PRO A 94 9.69 18.72 -1.41
CA PRO A 94 9.92 18.08 -2.70
C PRO A 94 8.71 18.26 -3.59
N SER A 95 8.95 18.32 -4.89
CA SER A 95 7.88 18.29 -5.89
C SER A 95 7.08 17.01 -5.75
N VAL A 96 5.78 17.06 -6.00
CA VAL A 96 4.93 15.86 -6.12
C VAL A 96 5.39 14.95 -7.27
N LEU A 97 6.05 15.54 -8.27
CA LEU A 97 6.61 14.83 -9.45
C LEU A 97 8.03 14.31 -9.20
N ASP A 98 8.65 14.63 -8.08
CA ASP A 98 9.98 14.14 -7.70
C ASP A 98 9.83 12.76 -7.05
N THR A 99 10.10 11.71 -7.82
CA THR A 99 9.97 10.31 -7.38
C THR A 99 11.05 9.91 -6.36
N GLU A 100 12.19 10.59 -6.34
CA GLU A 100 13.26 10.29 -5.38
C GLU A 100 13.00 10.94 -4.00
N ASN A 101 12.56 12.20 -3.98
CA ASN A 101 12.41 12.96 -2.74
C ASN A 101 10.96 13.24 -2.35
N GLY A 102 9.98 13.06 -3.26
CA GLY A 102 8.56 13.32 -3.09
C GLY A 102 7.75 12.05 -2.75
N ILE A 103 6.65 11.87 -3.45
CA ILE A 103 5.77 10.71 -3.31
C ILE A 103 6.48 9.48 -3.89
N ARG A 104 6.59 8.42 -3.10
CA ARG A 104 7.08 7.13 -3.58
C ARG A 104 5.95 6.36 -4.24
N LEU A 105 6.19 5.82 -5.41
CA LEU A 105 5.24 4.94 -6.07
C LEU A 105 5.46 3.50 -5.60
N GLY A 106 4.40 2.81 -5.22
CA GLY A 106 4.43 1.40 -4.87
C GLY A 106 4.73 0.51 -6.07
N LEU A 107 5.13 -0.72 -5.81
CA LEU A 107 5.45 -1.72 -6.84
C LEU A 107 4.30 -1.97 -7.81
N ASP A 108 3.08 -1.89 -7.33
CA ASP A 108 1.84 -2.00 -8.10
C ASP A 108 1.60 -0.86 -9.10
N LEU A 109 2.40 0.22 -9.03
CA LEU A 109 2.37 1.35 -9.96
C LEU A 109 3.61 1.45 -10.86
N VAL A 110 4.77 1.03 -10.36
CA VAL A 110 6.04 1.11 -11.11
C VAL A 110 6.37 -0.22 -11.77
N GLY A 111 5.79 -1.30 -11.26
CA GLY A 111 6.19 -2.66 -11.54
C GLY A 111 7.38 -3.09 -10.67
N GLY A 112 7.58 -4.38 -10.56
CA GLY A 112 8.65 -4.96 -9.74
C GLY A 112 8.16 -6.09 -8.88
N SER A 113 8.97 -6.52 -7.90
CA SER A 113 8.68 -7.69 -7.09
C SER A 113 8.80 -7.42 -5.60
N ARG A 114 7.88 -8.01 -4.86
CA ARG A 114 7.88 -8.08 -3.41
C ARG A 114 8.06 -9.52 -2.98
N ILE A 115 9.10 -9.76 -2.20
CA ILE A 115 9.47 -11.08 -1.68
C ILE A 115 9.40 -10.99 -0.16
N VAL A 116 8.75 -11.97 0.46
CA VAL A 116 8.75 -12.11 1.93
C VAL A 116 9.45 -13.40 2.29
N TYR A 117 10.51 -13.27 3.08
CA TYR A 117 11.22 -14.38 3.68
C TYR A 117 10.81 -14.55 5.14
N GLU A 118 10.66 -15.79 5.56
CA GLU A 118 10.48 -16.18 6.95
C GLU A 118 11.72 -16.90 7.47
N ALA A 119 12.27 -16.40 8.57
CA ALA A 119 13.41 -17.01 9.22
C ALA A 119 13.00 -18.32 9.88
N GLN A 120 13.73 -19.39 9.58
CA GLN A 120 13.58 -20.70 10.22
C GLN A 120 14.38 -20.70 11.51
N ILE A 121 13.70 -20.45 12.63
CA ILE A 121 14.35 -20.35 13.95
C ILE A 121 14.61 -21.78 14.45
N PRO A 122 15.87 -22.14 14.78
CA PRO A 122 16.21 -23.46 15.28
C PRO A 122 15.57 -23.74 16.66
N ASP A 123 15.29 -25.02 16.93
CA ASP A 123 14.81 -25.45 18.24
C ASP A 123 15.85 -25.14 19.33
N GLY A 124 15.43 -24.43 20.39
CA GLY A 124 16.32 -24.04 21.50
C GLY A 124 17.04 -22.69 21.33
N TYR A 125 16.71 -21.94 20.28
CA TYR A 125 17.21 -20.59 20.06
C TYR A 125 16.76 -19.61 21.15
N ASP A 126 17.68 -18.72 21.57
CA ASP A 126 17.35 -17.69 22.57
C ASP A 126 16.57 -16.52 21.92
N MET A 127 15.27 -16.51 22.12
CA MET A 127 14.37 -15.48 21.58
C MET A 127 14.72 -14.04 22.00
N ALA A 128 15.56 -13.84 23.02
CA ALA A 128 15.99 -12.50 23.40
C ALA A 128 16.90 -11.86 22.35
N ASN A 129 17.60 -12.64 21.55
CA ASN A 129 18.51 -12.18 20.51
C ASN A 129 17.83 -12.03 19.14
N LEU A 130 16.57 -12.53 19.00
CA LEU A 130 15.88 -12.57 17.70
C LEU A 130 15.80 -11.21 17.01
N ALA A 131 15.52 -10.15 17.75
CA ALA A 131 15.39 -8.81 17.18
C ALA A 131 16.72 -8.30 16.59
N ASP A 132 17.85 -8.56 17.26
CA ASP A 132 19.19 -8.15 16.82
C ASP A 132 19.65 -8.98 15.61
N ASP A 133 19.39 -10.28 15.63
CA ASP A 133 19.73 -11.16 14.53
C ASP A 133 18.86 -10.87 13.28
N MET A 134 17.58 -10.58 13.45
CA MET A 134 16.71 -10.14 12.34
C MET A 134 17.15 -8.78 11.76
N ASN A 135 17.63 -7.86 12.60
CA ASN A 135 18.26 -6.62 12.12
C ASN A 135 19.55 -6.90 11.31
N SER A 136 20.31 -7.92 11.69
CA SER A 136 21.49 -8.36 10.95
C SER A 136 21.10 -8.97 9.60
N VAL A 137 20.08 -9.84 9.56
CA VAL A 137 19.48 -10.36 8.33
C VAL A 137 19.08 -9.21 7.39
N GLN A 138 18.40 -8.20 7.93
CA GLN A 138 17.97 -7.03 7.14
C GLN A 138 19.17 -6.30 6.51
N LYS A 139 20.24 -6.11 7.26
CA LYS A 139 21.46 -5.44 6.78
C LYS A 139 22.15 -6.26 5.68
N VAL A 140 22.29 -7.56 5.89
CA VAL A 140 22.91 -8.48 4.92
C VAL A 140 22.14 -8.49 3.60
N ILE A 141 20.80 -8.66 3.65
CA ILE A 141 19.96 -8.62 2.45
C ILE A 141 20.07 -7.28 1.73
N ARG A 142 20.08 -6.17 2.48
CA ARG A 142 20.25 -4.82 1.90
C ARG A 142 21.61 -4.67 1.22
N GLN A 143 22.68 -5.20 1.81
CA GLN A 143 24.00 -5.17 1.21
C GLN A 143 24.02 -5.97 -0.09
N ARG A 144 23.49 -7.20 -0.10
CA ARG A 144 23.41 -8.05 -1.29
C ARG A 144 22.65 -7.37 -2.44
N LEU A 145 21.53 -6.69 -2.13
CA LEU A 145 20.77 -5.92 -3.11
C LEU A 145 21.58 -4.76 -3.69
N THR A 146 22.32 -4.05 -2.85
CA THR A 146 23.19 -2.94 -3.26
C THR A 146 24.32 -3.44 -4.16
N ASP A 147 24.95 -4.55 -3.81
CA ASP A 147 26.06 -5.15 -4.57
C ASP A 147 25.60 -5.65 -5.96
N LYS A 148 24.35 -6.12 -6.06
CA LYS A 148 23.70 -6.46 -7.34
C LYS A 148 23.15 -5.25 -8.13
N GLY A 149 23.30 -4.04 -7.61
CA GLY A 149 22.87 -2.82 -8.29
C GLY A 149 21.43 -2.40 -8.02
N PHE A 150 20.68 -3.12 -7.16
CA PHE A 150 19.31 -2.76 -6.77
C PHE A 150 19.28 -1.70 -5.67
N THR A 151 19.80 -0.52 -5.95
CA THR A 151 19.95 0.57 -4.97
C THR A 151 18.62 1.16 -4.49
N GLU A 152 17.56 1.03 -5.28
CA GLU A 152 16.21 1.49 -4.94
C GLU A 152 15.39 0.46 -4.14
N ALA A 153 15.92 -0.75 -3.99
CA ALA A 153 15.24 -1.80 -3.25
C ALA A 153 15.08 -1.43 -1.77
N THR A 154 13.94 -1.81 -1.20
CA THR A 154 13.66 -1.59 0.22
C THR A 154 13.62 -2.92 0.96
N VAL A 155 14.23 -2.95 2.15
CA VAL A 155 14.22 -4.11 3.04
C VAL A 155 13.62 -3.69 4.38
N THR A 156 12.53 -4.34 4.77
CA THR A 156 11.80 -4.02 6.01
C THR A 156 11.52 -5.28 6.82
N LEU A 157 11.60 -5.18 8.13
CA LEU A 157 11.16 -6.26 9.02
C LEU A 157 9.63 -6.23 9.13
N THR A 158 9.00 -7.39 9.09
CA THR A 158 7.55 -7.56 9.19
C THR A 158 7.22 -8.63 10.22
N GLY A 159 6.56 -8.23 11.31
CA GLY A 159 6.41 -9.13 12.47
C GLY A 159 7.75 -9.39 13.15
N ASP A 160 7.86 -10.54 13.84
CA ASP A 160 9.04 -10.87 14.65
C ASP A 160 10.12 -11.61 13.86
N ASN A 161 9.76 -12.37 12.81
CA ASN A 161 10.66 -13.30 12.12
C ASN A 161 10.58 -13.23 10.58
N ARG A 162 10.02 -12.17 10.01
CA ARG A 162 9.90 -12.01 8.55
C ARG A 162 10.63 -10.78 8.04
N VAL A 163 11.22 -10.92 6.86
CA VAL A 163 11.85 -9.82 6.12
C VAL A 163 11.13 -9.65 4.78
N THR A 164 10.64 -8.45 4.54
CA THR A 164 10.02 -8.06 3.27
C THR A 164 11.04 -7.29 2.44
N VAL A 165 11.26 -7.75 1.23
CA VAL A 165 12.14 -7.15 0.22
C VAL A 165 11.26 -6.66 -0.93
N GLU A 166 11.38 -5.39 -1.28
CA GLU A 166 10.69 -4.79 -2.42
C GLU A 166 11.73 -4.29 -3.42
N ILE A 167 11.70 -4.80 -4.65
CA ILE A 167 12.65 -4.50 -5.72
C ILE A 167 11.87 -3.90 -6.89
N PRO A 168 11.95 -2.58 -7.10
CA PRO A 168 11.30 -1.93 -8.25
C PRO A 168 11.93 -2.38 -9.57
N GLN A 169 11.10 -2.43 -10.61
CA GLN A 169 11.51 -2.63 -12.01
C GLN A 169 12.35 -3.89 -12.28
N ILE A 170 12.30 -4.88 -11.40
CA ILE A 170 12.95 -6.17 -11.67
C ILE A 170 12.13 -6.97 -12.67
N THR A 171 12.79 -7.54 -13.67
CA THR A 171 12.16 -8.37 -14.71
C THR A 171 12.13 -9.85 -14.33
N ASN A 172 13.19 -10.35 -13.69
CA ASN A 172 13.27 -11.73 -13.22
C ASN A 172 13.37 -11.80 -11.69
N PRO A 173 12.24 -11.92 -10.97
CA PRO A 173 12.23 -11.99 -9.52
C PRO A 173 12.79 -13.30 -8.95
N GLU A 174 12.78 -14.39 -9.73
CA GLU A 174 13.20 -15.70 -9.27
C GLU A 174 14.72 -15.74 -9.00
N GLU A 175 15.51 -15.09 -9.84
CA GLU A 175 16.96 -14.94 -9.61
C GLU A 175 17.26 -14.19 -8.31
N ALA A 176 16.49 -13.14 -8.02
CA ALA A 176 16.62 -12.42 -6.75
C ALA A 176 16.23 -13.30 -5.56
N VAL A 177 15.16 -14.08 -5.68
CA VAL A 177 14.72 -15.02 -4.63
C VAL A 177 15.83 -15.99 -4.28
N GLN A 178 16.41 -16.65 -5.27
CA GLN A 178 17.46 -17.65 -5.05
C GLN A 178 18.70 -17.04 -4.39
N THR A 179 19.13 -15.87 -4.83
CA THR A 179 20.38 -15.26 -4.33
C THR A 179 20.22 -14.60 -2.96
N LEU A 180 19.09 -13.97 -2.70
CA LEU A 180 18.89 -13.23 -1.44
C LEU A 180 18.62 -14.15 -0.26
N GLY A 181 18.00 -15.31 -0.49
CA GLY A 181 17.61 -16.27 0.54
C GLY A 181 18.72 -17.18 1.03
N THR A 182 19.86 -17.24 0.32
CA THR A 182 20.99 -18.12 0.71
C THR A 182 21.60 -17.67 2.03
N THR A 183 21.95 -18.63 2.90
CA THR A 183 22.58 -18.32 4.19
C THR A 183 23.99 -17.81 3.98
N ALA A 184 24.63 -18.19 2.87
CA ALA A 184 26.03 -17.94 2.56
C ALA A 184 26.97 -18.38 3.70
N GLN A 185 26.64 -19.50 4.33
CA GLN A 185 27.42 -20.05 5.42
C GLN A 185 28.69 -20.66 4.86
N LEU A 186 29.80 -19.93 4.98
CA LEU A 186 31.12 -20.42 4.58
C LEU A 186 31.78 -21.08 5.76
N LEU A 187 32.13 -22.37 5.59
CA LEU A 187 32.82 -23.18 6.58
C LEU A 187 34.12 -23.74 6.00
N PHE A 188 35.14 -23.79 6.84
CA PHE A 188 36.34 -24.52 6.56
C PHE A 188 36.37 -25.73 7.49
N VAL A 189 36.22 -26.95 6.92
CA VAL A 189 36.10 -28.18 7.68
C VAL A 189 37.19 -29.19 7.27
N ASP A 190 37.57 -30.05 8.17
CA ASP A 190 38.48 -31.15 7.83
C ASP A 190 37.71 -32.41 7.40
N ALA A 191 38.45 -33.48 7.07
CA ALA A 191 37.84 -34.74 6.62
C ALA A 191 36.95 -35.42 7.65
N ASP A 192 37.09 -35.09 8.93
CA ASP A 192 36.22 -35.59 10.01
C ASP A 192 35.01 -34.72 10.27
N GLY A 193 34.83 -33.64 9.49
CA GLY A 193 33.74 -32.69 9.64
C GLY A 193 33.93 -31.68 10.77
N LYS A 194 35.16 -31.54 11.30
CA LYS A 194 35.44 -30.53 12.32
C LYS A 194 35.56 -29.16 11.66
N GLU A 195 34.77 -28.24 12.16
CA GLU A 195 34.78 -26.83 11.76
C GLU A 195 35.97 -26.12 12.38
N TRP A 196 36.75 -25.45 11.53
CA TRP A 196 37.97 -24.70 11.94
C TRP A 196 37.76 -23.19 11.82
N LEU A 197 37.17 -22.74 10.72
CA LEU A 197 36.86 -21.33 10.47
C LEU A 197 35.46 -21.21 9.90
N THR A 198 34.84 -20.03 10.14
CA THR A 198 33.55 -19.61 9.62
C THR A 198 33.70 -18.33 8.79
N GLY A 199 32.62 -17.88 8.17
CA GLY A 199 32.59 -16.59 7.44
C GLY A 199 32.99 -15.38 8.30
N GLU A 200 32.79 -15.42 9.62
CA GLU A 200 33.16 -14.35 10.55
C GLU A 200 34.69 -14.18 10.71
N ASP A 201 35.45 -15.22 10.41
CA ASP A 201 36.89 -15.20 10.44
C ASP A 201 37.51 -14.54 9.19
N ILE A 202 36.65 -14.08 8.25
CA ILE A 202 37.08 -13.48 6.99
C ILE A 202 36.89 -11.97 7.05
N ALA A 203 37.92 -11.23 6.74
CA ALA A 203 37.90 -9.77 6.66
C ALA A 203 37.40 -9.26 5.30
N LYS A 204 37.78 -9.96 4.20
CA LYS A 204 37.44 -9.56 2.84
C LYS A 204 37.66 -10.73 1.86
N ALA A 205 36.76 -10.81 0.87
CA ALA A 205 36.95 -11.66 -0.29
C ALA A 205 37.04 -10.82 -1.57
N SER A 206 37.83 -11.27 -2.56
CA SER A 206 37.97 -10.58 -3.83
C SER A 206 38.18 -11.56 -4.97
N TYR A 207 37.58 -11.29 -6.12
CA TYR A 207 37.83 -12.03 -7.36
C TYR A 207 39.25 -11.83 -7.83
N GLY A 208 39.87 -12.89 -8.33
CA GLY A 208 41.16 -12.86 -8.98
C GLY A 208 41.19 -13.73 -10.27
N TYR A 209 42.04 -13.31 -11.20
CA TYR A 209 42.31 -14.08 -12.43
C TYR A 209 43.82 -14.16 -12.66
N GLY A 210 44.31 -15.33 -12.94
CA GLY A 210 45.74 -15.56 -13.18
C GLY A 210 46.18 -16.83 -12.51
N ARG A 211 47.50 -16.91 -12.27
CA ARG A 211 48.16 -18.05 -11.60
C ARG A 211 48.22 -17.78 -10.10
N PRO A 212 47.47 -18.49 -9.25
CA PRO A 212 47.64 -18.35 -7.80
C PRO A 212 49.08 -18.62 -7.34
N THR A 213 49.55 -17.91 -6.36
CA THR A 213 50.92 -18.07 -5.83
C THR A 213 51.14 -19.49 -5.31
N GLY A 214 52.17 -20.19 -5.82
CA GLY A 214 52.42 -21.56 -5.46
C GLY A 214 51.75 -22.64 -6.33
N SER A 215 51.03 -22.28 -7.38
CA SER A 215 50.38 -23.22 -8.30
C SER A 215 51.15 -23.36 -9.61
N GLU A 216 51.30 -24.60 -10.12
CA GLU A 216 51.78 -24.88 -11.47
C GLU A 216 50.69 -24.89 -12.54
N VAL A 217 49.44 -24.60 -12.13
CA VAL A 217 48.27 -24.66 -13.00
C VAL A 217 48.20 -23.41 -13.91
N ALA A 218 47.54 -23.53 -15.07
CA ALA A 218 47.24 -22.41 -15.98
C ALA A 218 46.48 -21.31 -15.27
N ASP A 219 46.37 -20.12 -15.90
CA ASP A 219 45.55 -19.03 -15.38
C ASP A 219 44.11 -19.48 -15.17
N ILE A 220 43.60 -19.28 -13.95
CA ILE A 220 42.23 -19.66 -13.52
C ILE A 220 41.54 -18.49 -12.83
N HIS A 221 40.20 -18.56 -12.77
CA HIS A 221 39.41 -17.70 -11.93
C HIS A 221 39.41 -18.24 -10.50
N TYR A 222 39.61 -17.37 -9.51
CA TYR A 222 39.66 -17.77 -8.10
C TYR A 222 39.10 -16.67 -7.20
N VAL A 223 38.81 -17.01 -5.96
CA VAL A 223 38.46 -16.06 -4.92
C VAL A 223 39.60 -15.98 -3.92
N GLN A 224 40.17 -14.79 -3.73
CA GLN A 224 41.13 -14.51 -2.69
C GLN A 224 40.43 -14.08 -1.42
N VAL A 225 40.62 -14.78 -0.33
CA VAL A 225 40.06 -14.51 0.99
C VAL A 225 41.13 -13.98 1.90
N GLN A 226 40.87 -12.84 2.55
CA GLN A 226 41.72 -12.25 3.60
C GLN A 226 41.07 -12.54 4.95
N PHE A 227 41.87 -13.02 5.91
CA PHE A 227 41.42 -13.36 7.24
C PHE A 227 41.47 -12.17 8.20
N THR A 228 40.63 -12.19 9.24
CA THR A 228 40.79 -11.36 10.43
C THR A 228 42.04 -11.84 11.20
N SER A 229 42.50 -11.07 12.19
CA SER A 229 43.62 -11.49 13.05
C SER A 229 43.34 -12.83 13.75
N GLU A 230 42.13 -13.04 14.22
CA GLU A 230 41.66 -14.26 14.85
C GLU A 230 41.50 -15.40 13.83
N GLY A 231 40.94 -15.12 12.67
CA GLY A 231 40.82 -16.06 11.56
C GLY A 231 42.16 -16.57 11.06
N ARG A 232 43.20 -15.72 11.03
CA ARG A 232 44.58 -16.13 10.70
C ARG A 232 45.12 -17.16 11.69
N GLU A 233 44.93 -16.94 13.00
CA GLU A 233 45.38 -17.88 14.03
C GLU A 233 44.67 -19.21 13.90
N LYS A 234 43.36 -19.22 13.72
CA LYS A 234 42.54 -20.41 13.49
C LYS A 234 42.96 -21.14 12.21
N PHE A 235 43.26 -20.39 11.12
CA PHE A 235 43.72 -20.98 9.85
C PHE A 235 45.08 -21.65 9.98
N ALA A 236 46.02 -21.02 10.75
CA ALA A 236 47.32 -21.59 11.02
C ALA A 236 47.20 -22.86 11.89
N GLU A 237 46.31 -22.92 12.85
CA GLU A 237 46.02 -24.11 13.65
C GLU A 237 45.40 -25.22 12.80
N ALA A 238 44.41 -24.90 11.95
CA ALA A 238 43.75 -25.82 11.05
C ALA A 238 44.74 -26.48 10.09
N THR A 239 45.55 -25.66 9.42
CA THR A 239 46.56 -26.15 8.46
C THR A 239 47.65 -26.95 9.14
N ALA A 240 48.05 -26.61 10.37
CA ALA A 240 48.98 -27.40 11.16
C ALA A 240 48.43 -28.78 11.53
N ALA A 241 47.16 -28.85 11.96
CA ALA A 241 46.52 -30.10 12.33
C ALA A 241 46.27 -31.02 11.09
N ILE A 242 45.84 -30.43 9.98
CA ILE A 242 45.54 -31.17 8.75
C ILE A 242 46.82 -31.67 8.08
N SER A 243 47.88 -30.84 8.01
CA SER A 243 49.19 -31.27 7.43
C SER A 243 49.88 -32.40 8.19
N ALA A 244 49.58 -32.56 9.49
CA ALA A 244 50.09 -33.65 10.31
C ALA A 244 49.44 -35.02 10.04
N ARG A 245 48.37 -35.08 9.25
CA ARG A 245 47.65 -36.32 8.89
C ARG A 245 48.48 -37.13 7.88
N THR A 246 48.63 -38.43 8.16
CA THR A 246 49.42 -39.35 7.27
C THR A 246 48.57 -40.39 6.59
N ASP A 247 47.27 -40.34 6.79
CA ASP A 247 46.28 -41.27 6.31
C ASP A 247 45.69 -40.93 4.91
N GLY A 248 46.18 -39.88 4.28
CA GLY A 248 45.68 -39.40 2.97
C GLY A 248 44.46 -38.47 3.08
N THR A 249 44.06 -38.07 4.30
CA THR A 249 42.92 -37.15 4.54
C THR A 249 43.39 -35.73 4.86
N ASN A 250 44.54 -35.33 4.28
CA ASN A 250 45.11 -34.00 4.49
C ASN A 250 44.48 -32.90 3.62
N GLN A 251 43.17 -32.88 3.54
CA GLN A 251 42.40 -31.91 2.77
C GLN A 251 41.61 -30.98 3.68
N LEU A 252 41.58 -29.68 3.31
CA LEU A 252 40.73 -28.69 3.92
C LEU A 252 39.53 -28.43 2.99
N TYR A 253 38.35 -28.83 3.43
CA TYR A 253 37.14 -28.64 2.66
C TYR A 253 36.57 -27.25 2.91
N ILE A 254 36.37 -26.49 1.85
CA ILE A 254 35.71 -25.21 1.86
C ILE A 254 34.28 -25.46 1.41
N VAL A 255 33.36 -25.27 2.33
CA VAL A 255 31.92 -25.61 2.15
C VAL A 255 31.11 -24.33 2.25
N MET A 256 30.17 -24.15 1.34
CA MET A 256 29.17 -23.08 1.42
C MET A 256 27.77 -23.68 1.28
N ASP A 257 26.90 -23.40 2.26
CA ASP A 257 25.53 -23.93 2.28
C ASP A 257 25.47 -25.44 2.01
N ASP A 258 26.29 -26.24 2.72
CA ASP A 258 26.43 -27.68 2.61
C ASP A 258 27.01 -28.21 1.27
N GLN A 259 27.43 -27.32 0.37
CA GLN A 259 28.11 -27.69 -0.87
C GLN A 259 29.62 -27.50 -0.79
N ILE A 260 30.38 -28.53 -1.16
CA ILE A 260 31.81 -28.42 -1.21
C ILE A 260 32.22 -27.62 -2.44
N ILE A 261 32.78 -26.42 -2.23
CA ILE A 261 33.24 -25.53 -3.28
C ILE A 261 34.66 -25.87 -3.70
N SER A 262 35.53 -26.20 -2.72
CA SER A 262 36.92 -26.48 -2.94
C SER A 262 37.48 -27.40 -1.83
N TYR A 263 38.46 -28.25 -2.16
CA TYR A 263 39.05 -29.16 -1.19
C TYR A 263 40.58 -29.28 -1.42
N PRO A 264 41.33 -28.16 -1.22
CA PRO A 264 42.80 -28.18 -1.40
C PRO A 264 43.48 -29.10 -0.40
N SER A 265 44.57 -29.79 -0.84
CA SER A 265 45.44 -30.54 0.06
C SER A 265 46.37 -29.61 0.79
N VAL A 266 46.52 -29.84 2.08
CA VAL A 266 47.39 -29.05 2.98
C VAL A 266 48.68 -29.84 3.25
N SER A 267 49.81 -29.31 2.78
CA SER A 267 51.12 -29.99 2.89
C SER A 267 51.93 -29.52 4.09
N GLU A 268 51.68 -28.28 4.56
CA GLU A 268 52.42 -27.66 5.69
C GLU A 268 51.55 -26.66 6.42
N LYS A 269 51.96 -26.24 7.61
CA LYS A 269 51.32 -25.14 8.33
C LYS A 269 51.43 -23.86 7.50
N ILE A 270 50.27 -23.22 7.28
CA ILE A 270 50.17 -21.94 6.56
C ILE A 270 49.82 -20.84 7.54
N ASP A 271 50.74 -19.91 7.78
CA ASP A 271 50.56 -18.75 8.65
C ASP A 271 50.54 -17.47 7.79
N ASN A 272 49.53 -17.32 6.97
CA ASN A 272 49.33 -16.20 6.07
C ASN A 272 48.01 -15.46 6.37
N ASP A 273 47.98 -14.15 6.05
CA ASP A 273 46.78 -13.32 6.19
C ASP A 273 45.69 -13.61 5.14
N SER A 274 45.99 -14.47 4.15
CA SER A 274 45.05 -14.77 3.09
C SER A 274 45.22 -16.21 2.54
N CYS A 275 44.12 -16.74 2.01
CA CYS A 275 44.12 -17.96 1.20
C CYS A 275 43.40 -17.75 -0.12
N VAL A 276 43.52 -18.74 -1.03
CA VAL A 276 42.83 -18.74 -2.32
C VAL A 276 41.86 -19.91 -2.39
N ILE A 277 40.62 -19.62 -2.69
CA ILE A 277 39.63 -20.63 -3.01
C ILE A 277 39.70 -20.84 -4.53
N SER A 278 40.10 -22.01 -4.96
CA SER A 278 40.22 -22.38 -6.36
C SER A 278 39.23 -23.53 -6.68
N GLY A 279 38.70 -23.54 -7.91
CA GLY A 279 37.78 -24.55 -8.38
C GLY A 279 37.48 -24.36 -9.87
N SER A 280 36.45 -25.02 -10.38
CA SER A 280 36.00 -24.83 -11.76
C SER A 280 35.14 -23.58 -11.91
N PHE A 281 35.70 -22.42 -11.49
CA PHE A 281 34.98 -21.16 -11.54
C PHE A 281 34.98 -20.51 -12.92
N THR A 282 33.87 -19.92 -13.32
CA THR A 282 33.83 -18.87 -14.34
C THR A 282 34.17 -17.53 -13.68
N ARG A 283 34.34 -16.47 -14.49
CA ARG A 283 34.51 -15.12 -13.95
C ARG A 283 33.32 -14.71 -13.09
N GLU A 284 32.13 -14.98 -13.59
CA GLU A 284 30.86 -14.62 -12.97
C GLU A 284 30.70 -15.35 -11.63
N SER A 285 30.89 -16.69 -11.61
CA SER A 285 30.71 -17.47 -10.37
C SER A 285 31.75 -17.16 -9.28
N ALA A 286 33.00 -16.84 -9.68
CA ALA A 286 34.01 -16.41 -8.72
C ALA A 286 33.74 -15.02 -8.13
N GLN A 287 33.20 -14.11 -8.95
CA GLN A 287 32.80 -12.78 -8.49
C GLN A 287 31.61 -12.90 -7.54
N GLU A 288 30.58 -13.66 -7.90
CA GLU A 288 29.41 -13.87 -7.07
C GLU A 288 29.75 -14.51 -5.72
N LEU A 289 30.66 -15.47 -5.68
CA LEU A 289 31.14 -16.09 -4.46
C LEU A 289 31.86 -15.06 -3.56
N ALA A 290 32.71 -14.20 -4.15
CA ALA A 290 33.39 -13.15 -3.42
C ALA A 290 32.39 -12.14 -2.82
N ASP A 291 31.35 -11.76 -3.58
CA ASP A 291 30.29 -10.83 -3.14
C ASP A 291 29.45 -11.44 -2.01
N LEU A 292 29.08 -12.72 -2.11
CA LEU A 292 28.35 -13.44 -1.05
C LEU A 292 29.13 -13.49 0.25
N ILE A 293 30.46 -13.79 0.19
CA ILE A 293 31.32 -13.82 1.37
C ILE A 293 31.41 -12.41 2.01
N ASN A 294 31.53 -11.35 1.21
CA ASN A 294 31.63 -9.98 1.70
C ASN A 294 30.32 -9.47 2.29
N ALA A 295 29.18 -9.89 1.76
CA ALA A 295 27.86 -9.50 2.26
C ALA A 295 27.57 -10.08 3.66
N GLY A 296 28.27 -11.13 4.04
CA GLY A 296 28.16 -11.76 5.36
C GLY A 296 27.13 -12.87 5.42
N GLN A 297 27.19 -13.60 6.53
CA GLN A 297 26.35 -14.75 6.81
C GLN A 297 25.00 -14.33 7.37
N ILE A 298 23.94 -15.01 6.94
CA ILE A 298 22.62 -14.90 7.55
C ILE A 298 22.52 -15.89 8.70
N PRO A 299 22.12 -15.46 9.93
CA PRO A 299 22.08 -16.33 11.12
C PRO A 299 21.04 -17.44 11.05
N PHE A 300 20.04 -17.34 10.15
CA PHE A 300 18.97 -18.32 9.94
C PHE A 300 18.83 -18.68 8.48
N SER A 301 18.36 -19.89 8.18
CA SER A 301 17.84 -20.16 6.84
C SER A 301 16.56 -19.37 6.61
N LEU A 302 16.44 -18.79 5.42
CA LEU A 302 15.28 -18.01 5.01
C LEU A 302 14.47 -18.81 4.00
N THR A 303 13.18 -18.96 4.29
CA THR A 303 12.24 -19.58 3.37
C THR A 303 11.36 -18.51 2.75
N GLN A 304 11.25 -18.48 1.44
CA GLN A 304 10.29 -17.63 0.75
C GLN A 304 8.88 -18.09 1.11
N VAL A 305 8.09 -17.15 1.64
CA VAL A 305 6.68 -17.40 2.01
C VAL A 305 5.69 -16.60 1.17
N GLU A 306 6.17 -15.55 0.51
CA GLU A 306 5.36 -14.76 -0.42
C GLU A 306 6.27 -14.21 -1.53
N LEU A 307 5.82 -14.33 -2.77
CA LEU A 307 6.35 -13.63 -3.94
C LEU A 307 5.18 -12.95 -4.64
N ARG A 308 5.32 -11.66 -4.92
CA ARG A 308 4.42 -10.90 -5.79
C ARG A 308 5.24 -10.18 -6.82
N SER A 309 4.96 -10.43 -8.07
CA SER A 309 5.58 -9.74 -9.19
C SER A 309 4.52 -9.10 -10.07
N ILE A 310 4.70 -7.84 -10.37
CA ILE A 310 3.77 -7.03 -11.16
C ILE A 310 4.54 -6.43 -12.32
N GLY A 311 4.07 -6.70 -13.52
CA GLY A 311 4.65 -6.15 -14.74
C GLY A 311 4.52 -4.62 -14.80
N PRO A 312 5.54 -3.89 -15.30
CA PRO A 312 5.56 -2.42 -15.29
C PRO A 312 4.46 -1.79 -16.15
N GLN A 313 3.99 -2.46 -17.19
CA GLN A 313 2.91 -1.96 -18.04
C GLN A 313 1.58 -1.89 -17.30
N LEU A 314 1.26 -2.90 -16.50
CA LEU A 314 0.03 -2.93 -15.72
C LEU A 314 -0.03 -1.77 -14.73
N GLY A 315 1.09 -1.43 -14.09
CA GLY A 315 1.18 -0.31 -13.16
C GLY A 315 1.01 1.04 -13.84
N ALA A 316 1.67 1.27 -14.98
CA ALA A 316 1.59 2.52 -15.73
C ALA A 316 0.17 2.79 -16.27
N ASP A 317 -0.49 1.76 -16.80
CA ASP A 317 -1.87 1.85 -17.28
C ASP A 317 -2.85 2.09 -16.12
N ALA A 318 -2.62 1.44 -14.98
CA ALA A 318 -3.42 1.65 -13.78
C ALA A 318 -3.32 3.08 -13.26
N MET A 319 -2.13 3.66 -13.23
CA MET A 319 -1.93 5.05 -12.82
C MET A 319 -2.62 6.02 -13.78
N ARG A 320 -2.41 5.85 -15.08
CA ARG A 320 -3.01 6.71 -16.12
C ARG A 320 -4.52 6.70 -16.08
N THR A 321 -5.12 5.51 -16.05
CA THR A 321 -6.59 5.35 -16.04
C THR A 321 -7.19 5.88 -14.75
N SER A 322 -6.54 5.67 -13.60
CA SER A 322 -6.98 6.18 -12.30
C SER A 322 -6.97 7.70 -12.24
N LEU A 323 -5.93 8.36 -12.76
CA LEU A 323 -5.86 9.82 -12.82
C LEU A 323 -6.97 10.40 -13.70
N ILE A 324 -7.22 9.81 -14.86
CA ILE A 324 -8.32 10.22 -15.76
C ILE A 324 -9.69 10.01 -15.04
N ALA A 325 -9.90 8.84 -14.44
CA ALA A 325 -11.11 8.53 -13.70
C ALA A 325 -11.34 9.51 -12.54
N GLY A 326 -10.27 9.80 -11.77
CA GLY A 326 -10.30 10.77 -10.69
C GLY A 326 -10.66 12.18 -11.17
N ALA A 327 -10.02 12.65 -12.25
CA ALA A 327 -10.30 13.97 -12.82
C ALA A 327 -11.76 14.09 -13.29
N ILE A 328 -12.29 13.08 -13.97
CA ILE A 328 -13.70 13.06 -14.42
C ILE A 328 -14.63 12.97 -13.21
N GLY A 329 -14.30 12.15 -12.21
CA GLY A 329 -15.05 12.05 -10.96
C GLY A 329 -15.15 13.41 -10.23
N VAL A 330 -14.03 14.12 -10.09
CA VAL A 330 -13.98 15.49 -9.52
C VAL A 330 -14.85 16.46 -10.33
N LEU A 331 -14.76 16.40 -11.66
CA LEU A 331 -15.59 17.24 -12.53
C LEU A 331 -17.07 16.99 -12.34
N LEU A 332 -17.50 15.72 -12.26
CA LEU A 332 -18.91 15.33 -12.02
C LEU A 332 -19.38 15.82 -10.65
N VAL A 333 -18.57 15.65 -9.61
CA VAL A 333 -18.87 16.17 -8.28
C VAL A 333 -19.01 17.68 -8.28
N CYS A 334 -18.09 18.41 -8.90
CA CYS A 334 -18.15 19.86 -9.02
C CYS A 334 -19.44 20.30 -9.79
N LEU A 335 -19.74 19.66 -10.89
CA LEU A 335 -20.96 19.94 -11.66
C LEU A 335 -22.22 19.71 -10.82
N PHE A 336 -22.29 18.58 -10.13
CA PHE A 336 -23.39 18.27 -9.22
C PHE A 336 -23.54 19.34 -8.12
N MET A 337 -22.44 19.72 -7.47
CA MET A 337 -22.44 20.74 -6.43
C MET A 337 -22.90 22.10 -6.93
N LEU A 338 -22.49 22.50 -8.13
CA LEU A 338 -22.93 23.75 -8.76
C LEU A 338 -24.44 23.74 -9.06
N ILE A 339 -24.99 22.64 -9.57
CA ILE A 339 -26.40 22.51 -9.89
C ILE A 339 -27.25 22.52 -8.63
N VAL A 340 -26.90 21.74 -7.60
CA VAL A 340 -27.73 21.52 -6.40
C VAL A 340 -27.58 22.67 -5.39
N TYR A 341 -26.34 23.19 -5.20
CA TYR A 341 -26.04 24.15 -4.15
C TYR A 341 -25.71 25.55 -4.66
N ARG A 342 -25.50 25.74 -5.96
CA ARG A 342 -25.21 27.03 -6.61
C ARG A 342 -23.97 27.71 -6.03
N ILE A 343 -24.11 28.89 -5.34
CA ILE A 343 -22.97 29.62 -4.76
C ILE A 343 -22.20 28.81 -3.71
N PRO A 344 -22.85 28.18 -2.70
CA PRO A 344 -22.15 27.22 -1.84
C PRO A 344 -21.44 26.11 -2.62
N GLY A 345 -22.05 25.61 -3.71
CA GLY A 345 -21.42 24.63 -4.58
C GLY A 345 -20.15 25.14 -5.24
N LEU A 346 -20.14 26.38 -5.75
CA LEU A 346 -18.94 27.02 -6.28
C LEU A 346 -17.85 27.10 -5.21
N VAL A 347 -18.21 27.50 -4.00
CA VAL A 347 -17.28 27.56 -2.86
C VAL A 347 -16.73 26.17 -2.52
N ALA A 348 -17.57 25.13 -2.56
CA ALA A 348 -17.12 23.76 -2.35
C ALA A 348 -16.12 23.28 -3.42
N CYS A 349 -16.33 23.64 -4.69
CA CYS A 349 -15.37 23.32 -5.78
C CYS A 349 -14.01 23.98 -5.53
N LEU A 350 -14.00 25.27 -5.10
CA LEU A 350 -12.75 25.98 -4.76
C LEU A 350 -12.07 25.35 -3.53
N ALA A 351 -12.84 24.99 -2.51
CA ALA A 351 -12.34 24.30 -1.32
C ALA A 351 -11.80 22.91 -1.64
N LEU A 352 -12.43 22.20 -2.59
CA LEU A 352 -11.95 20.90 -3.08
C LEU A 352 -10.62 21.03 -3.84
N GLY A 353 -10.45 22.04 -4.66
CA GLY A 353 -9.16 22.33 -5.30
C GLY A 353 -8.06 22.61 -4.26
N PHE A 354 -8.37 23.37 -3.21
CA PHE A 354 -7.45 23.60 -2.10
C PHE A 354 -7.12 22.32 -1.31
N TYR A 355 -8.12 21.47 -1.11
CA TYR A 355 -7.99 20.16 -0.48
C TYR A 355 -6.97 19.30 -1.23
N ILE A 356 -7.14 19.13 -2.56
CA ILE A 356 -6.26 18.32 -3.40
C ILE A 356 -4.81 18.81 -3.33
N VAL A 357 -4.61 20.13 -3.38
CA VAL A 357 -3.26 20.73 -3.30
C VAL A 357 -2.61 20.46 -1.94
N ILE A 358 -3.32 20.66 -0.83
CA ILE A 358 -2.77 20.40 0.50
C ILE A 358 -2.49 18.91 0.70
N GLU A 359 -3.39 18.05 0.28
CA GLU A 359 -3.22 16.60 0.38
C GLU A 359 -1.97 16.15 -0.37
N ALA A 360 -1.79 16.60 -1.60
CA ALA A 360 -0.62 16.32 -2.42
C ALA A 360 0.69 16.82 -1.77
N LEU A 361 0.68 18.02 -1.20
CA LEU A 361 1.84 18.57 -0.48
C LEU A 361 2.19 17.75 0.76
N ILE A 362 1.18 17.32 1.54
CA ILE A 362 1.41 16.48 2.71
C ILE A 362 2.00 15.14 2.29
N PHE A 363 1.46 14.50 1.24
CA PHE A 363 1.98 13.23 0.73
C PHE A 363 3.43 13.33 0.27
N SER A 364 3.78 14.40 -0.43
CA SER A 364 5.16 14.65 -0.84
C SER A 364 6.07 14.91 0.37
N LEU A 365 5.61 15.68 1.36
CA LEU A 365 6.41 16.03 2.55
C LEU A 365 6.74 14.81 3.41
N ILE A 366 5.79 13.88 3.61
CA ILE A 366 5.97 12.68 4.43
C ILE A 366 6.38 11.46 3.61
N ARG A 367 6.61 11.63 2.30
CA ARG A 367 7.06 10.58 1.37
C ARG A 367 6.16 9.34 1.41
N VAL A 368 4.84 9.57 1.26
CA VAL A 368 3.87 8.48 1.25
C VAL A 368 4.22 7.46 0.17
N ASN A 369 4.18 6.18 0.52
CA ASN A 369 4.24 5.09 -0.46
C ASN A 369 2.83 4.92 -1.07
N LEU A 370 2.68 5.33 -2.33
CA LEU A 370 1.42 5.36 -3.04
C LEU A 370 1.21 4.05 -3.81
N SER A 371 0.30 3.23 -3.33
CA SER A 371 -0.14 1.98 -3.97
C SER A 371 -1.43 2.16 -4.78
N LEU A 372 -1.81 1.18 -5.60
CA LEU A 372 -3.10 1.18 -6.31
C LEU A 372 -4.30 1.38 -5.38
N PRO A 373 -4.44 0.63 -4.25
CA PRO A 373 -5.44 0.93 -3.26
C PRO A 373 -5.28 2.33 -2.66
N GLY A 374 -4.04 2.83 -2.51
CA GLY A 374 -3.77 4.18 -2.05
C GLY A 374 -4.34 5.26 -2.97
N ILE A 375 -4.21 5.10 -4.30
CA ILE A 375 -4.86 5.99 -5.28
C ILE A 375 -6.39 5.93 -5.14
N ALA A 376 -6.95 4.74 -5.02
CA ALA A 376 -8.39 4.59 -4.79
C ALA A 376 -8.83 5.27 -3.48
N GLY A 377 -7.98 5.21 -2.43
CA GLY A 377 -8.17 5.93 -1.17
C GLY A 377 -8.20 7.45 -1.34
N ILE A 378 -7.31 8.02 -2.14
CA ILE A 378 -7.29 9.44 -2.49
C ILE A 378 -8.59 9.83 -3.21
N ILE A 379 -8.97 9.10 -4.24
CA ILE A 379 -10.18 9.43 -5.03
C ILE A 379 -11.44 9.28 -4.18
N LEU A 380 -11.48 8.28 -3.30
CA LEU A 380 -12.55 8.11 -2.33
C LEU A 380 -12.58 9.28 -1.33
N SER A 381 -11.42 9.68 -0.79
CA SER A 381 -11.32 10.80 0.15
C SER A 381 -11.75 12.14 -0.46
N ILE A 382 -11.50 12.34 -1.76
CA ILE A 382 -12.03 13.47 -2.55
C ILE A 382 -13.57 13.45 -2.55
N GLY A 383 -14.19 12.29 -2.76
CA GLY A 383 -15.65 12.13 -2.67
C GLY A 383 -16.19 12.49 -1.28
N MET A 384 -15.51 12.04 -0.23
CA MET A 384 -15.86 12.30 1.17
C MET A 384 -15.53 13.74 1.59
N ALA A 385 -14.56 14.41 0.99
CA ALA A 385 -14.23 15.81 1.30
C ALA A 385 -15.40 16.76 0.98
N VAL A 386 -16.24 16.40 0.03
CA VAL A 386 -17.45 17.16 -0.31
C VAL A 386 -18.60 16.84 0.65
N ASP A 387 -18.62 15.67 1.30
CA ASP A 387 -19.70 15.26 2.22
C ASP A 387 -19.87 16.26 3.38
N ALA A 388 -18.78 16.68 4.01
CA ALA A 388 -18.82 17.69 5.06
C ALA A 388 -19.45 19.02 4.59
N ASN A 389 -19.17 19.43 3.34
CA ASN A 389 -19.76 20.63 2.74
C ASN A 389 -21.27 20.44 2.49
N VAL A 390 -21.70 19.27 2.01
CA VAL A 390 -23.14 18.94 1.84
C VAL A 390 -23.86 19.06 3.18
N VAL A 391 -23.26 18.52 4.25
CA VAL A 391 -23.79 18.62 5.61
C VAL A 391 -23.99 20.07 6.04
N ILE A 392 -22.99 20.91 5.85
CA ILE A 392 -23.03 22.33 6.19
C ILE A 392 -24.12 23.05 5.36
N PHE A 393 -24.15 22.80 4.05
CA PHE A 393 -25.07 23.50 3.14
C PHE A 393 -26.54 23.14 3.39
N GLU A 394 -26.84 21.89 3.70
CA GLU A 394 -28.19 21.49 4.07
C GLU A 394 -28.62 22.17 5.40
N ARG A 395 -27.70 22.29 6.38
CA ARG A 395 -28.00 23.05 7.61
C ARG A 395 -28.22 24.54 7.34
N ILE A 396 -27.43 25.16 6.45
CA ILE A 396 -27.63 26.54 6.00
C ILE A 396 -29.01 26.69 5.34
N LYS A 397 -29.42 25.76 4.48
CA LYS A 397 -30.76 25.77 3.86
C LYS A 397 -31.89 25.64 4.91
N GLU A 398 -31.69 24.80 5.93
CA GLU A 398 -32.66 24.69 7.05
C GLU A 398 -32.80 26.03 7.79
N GLU A 399 -31.71 26.71 8.11
CA GLU A 399 -31.72 28.00 8.78
C GLU A 399 -32.33 29.14 7.93
N LEU A 400 -32.09 29.08 6.59
CA LEU A 400 -32.76 30.01 5.64
C LEU A 400 -34.24 29.75 5.54
N ARG A 401 -34.70 28.48 5.55
CA ARG A 401 -36.16 28.15 5.61
C ARG A 401 -36.79 28.63 6.91
N ALA A 402 -36.03 28.70 8.02
CA ALA A 402 -36.46 29.26 9.29
C ALA A 402 -36.53 30.80 9.29
N GLY A 403 -36.23 31.46 8.16
CA GLY A 403 -36.33 32.93 8.00
C GLY A 403 -35.12 33.72 8.43
N LYS A 404 -33.95 33.08 8.70
CA LYS A 404 -32.72 33.79 9.05
C LYS A 404 -32.11 34.50 7.85
N THR A 405 -31.37 35.55 8.07
CA THR A 405 -30.53 36.19 7.06
C THR A 405 -29.40 35.25 6.63
N VAL A 406 -28.91 35.38 5.40
CA VAL A 406 -27.85 34.50 4.85
C VAL A 406 -26.62 34.49 5.77
N LYS A 407 -26.17 35.60 6.28
CA LYS A 407 -25.03 35.66 7.20
C LYS A 407 -25.28 34.88 8.49
N SER A 408 -26.42 35.09 9.13
CA SER A 408 -26.80 34.39 10.36
C SER A 408 -27.03 32.89 10.10
N ALA A 409 -27.54 32.53 8.92
CA ALA A 409 -27.76 31.14 8.51
C ALA A 409 -26.42 30.41 8.32
N ILE A 410 -25.39 31.06 7.73
CA ILE A 410 -24.05 30.50 7.59
C ILE A 410 -23.46 30.23 8.98
N GLU A 411 -23.38 31.22 9.86
CA GLU A 411 -22.83 31.08 11.22
C GLU A 411 -23.55 29.98 12.03
N SER A 412 -24.88 29.95 11.97
CA SER A 412 -25.68 28.93 12.67
C SER A 412 -25.52 27.57 12.05
N GLY A 413 -25.44 27.48 10.71
CA GLY A 413 -25.26 26.23 9.95
C GLY A 413 -23.94 25.57 10.30
N PHE A 414 -22.84 26.31 10.27
CA PHE A 414 -21.51 25.78 10.66
C PHE A 414 -21.49 25.30 12.10
N LYS A 415 -21.99 26.11 13.04
CA LYS A 415 -22.04 25.74 14.46
C LYS A 415 -22.82 24.45 14.72
N ARG A 416 -23.93 24.24 14.01
CA ARG A 416 -24.76 23.04 14.16
C ARG A 416 -24.20 21.84 13.42
N ALA A 417 -23.54 22.05 12.26
CA ALA A 417 -22.93 20.99 11.48
C ALA A 417 -21.66 20.44 12.13
N PHE A 418 -20.92 21.26 12.88
CA PHE A 418 -19.60 20.93 13.44
C PHE A 418 -19.56 19.57 14.17
N THR A 419 -20.50 19.36 15.09
CA THR A 419 -20.55 18.12 15.87
C THR A 419 -20.84 16.89 15.01
N ALA A 420 -21.75 17.00 14.06
CA ALA A 420 -22.07 15.89 13.16
C ALA A 420 -20.89 15.55 12.24
N ILE A 421 -20.18 16.56 11.73
CA ILE A 421 -18.98 16.38 10.91
C ILE A 421 -17.86 15.74 11.72
N LEU A 422 -17.63 16.21 12.96
CA LEU A 422 -16.61 15.62 13.82
C LEU A 422 -16.93 14.15 14.11
N ASP A 423 -18.16 13.86 14.53
CA ASP A 423 -18.59 12.49 14.87
C ASP A 423 -18.46 11.53 13.67
N SER A 424 -18.79 11.99 12.46
CA SER A 424 -18.67 11.18 11.25
C SER A 424 -17.22 10.91 10.85
N ASN A 425 -16.36 11.90 10.92
CA ASN A 425 -14.95 11.75 10.55
C ASN A 425 -14.16 10.93 11.57
N VAL A 426 -14.51 11.02 12.87
CA VAL A 426 -13.90 10.17 13.91
C VAL A 426 -14.16 8.68 13.62
N THR A 427 -15.35 8.31 13.17
CA THR A 427 -15.64 6.90 12.84
C THR A 427 -14.83 6.41 11.64
N THR A 428 -14.63 7.24 10.63
CA THR A 428 -13.77 6.91 9.48
C THR A 428 -12.29 6.85 9.89
N LEU A 429 -11.85 7.76 10.76
CA LEU A 429 -10.48 7.73 11.32
C LEU A 429 -10.23 6.49 12.18
N ILE A 430 -11.23 6.00 12.93
CA ILE A 430 -11.12 4.71 13.65
C ILE A 430 -10.88 3.58 12.65
N ALA A 431 -11.63 3.51 11.56
CA ALA A 431 -11.43 2.50 10.52
C ALA A 431 -10.01 2.61 9.89
N ALA A 432 -9.60 3.82 9.52
CA ALA A 432 -8.27 4.06 8.97
C ALA A 432 -7.16 3.69 9.96
N ALA A 433 -7.30 4.03 11.25
CA ALA A 433 -6.33 3.67 12.28
C ALA A 433 -6.23 2.15 12.48
N VAL A 434 -7.35 1.44 12.50
CA VAL A 434 -7.34 -0.03 12.60
C VAL A 434 -6.61 -0.64 11.42
N LEU A 435 -6.87 -0.17 10.19
CA LEU A 435 -6.17 -0.63 8.98
C LEU A 435 -4.68 -0.27 9.00
N PHE A 436 -4.31 0.88 9.54
CA PHE A 436 -2.92 1.33 9.63
C PHE A 436 -2.10 0.47 10.61
N PHE A 437 -2.65 0.17 11.81
CA PHE A 437 -1.91 -0.55 12.84
C PHE A 437 -1.99 -2.07 12.72
N LEU A 438 -3.06 -2.61 12.14
CA LEU A 438 -3.29 -4.06 12.05
C LEU A 438 -3.26 -4.58 10.61
N GLY A 439 -3.26 -3.69 9.62
CA GLY A 439 -3.16 -4.04 8.20
C GLY A 439 -1.72 -4.33 7.79
N THR A 440 -1.55 -4.94 6.63
CA THR A 440 -0.26 -5.29 6.04
C THR A 440 -0.15 -4.81 4.59
N GLY A 441 1.06 -4.60 4.11
CA GLY A 441 1.34 -4.31 2.71
C GLY A 441 0.61 -3.08 2.16
N THR A 442 -0.04 -3.23 1.02
CA THR A 442 -0.73 -2.15 0.29
C THR A 442 -1.92 -1.54 1.04
N ILE A 443 -2.51 -2.29 2.00
CA ILE A 443 -3.63 -1.82 2.83
C ILE A 443 -3.18 -0.66 3.73
N VAL A 444 -1.95 -0.69 4.24
CA VAL A 444 -1.39 0.39 5.07
C VAL A 444 -1.27 1.69 4.26
N GLY A 445 -0.85 1.59 2.99
CA GLY A 445 -0.83 2.73 2.06
C GLY A 445 -2.21 3.35 1.88
N PHE A 446 -3.23 2.51 1.63
CA PHE A 446 -4.63 2.94 1.57
C PHE A 446 -5.11 3.63 2.87
N ALA A 447 -4.82 3.03 4.02
CA ALA A 447 -5.22 3.57 5.32
C ALA A 447 -4.58 4.94 5.59
N THR A 448 -3.32 5.10 5.20
CA THR A 448 -2.57 6.35 5.32
C THR A 448 -3.19 7.45 4.46
N THR A 449 -3.43 7.18 3.18
CA THR A 449 -4.03 8.17 2.27
C THR A 449 -5.44 8.54 2.70
N LEU A 450 -6.26 7.57 3.08
CA LEU A 450 -7.62 7.79 3.60
C LEU A 450 -7.60 8.62 4.88
N GLY A 451 -6.74 8.27 5.86
CA GLY A 451 -6.68 8.96 7.15
C GLY A 451 -6.26 10.42 7.01
N ILE A 452 -5.21 10.69 6.23
CA ILE A 452 -4.75 12.05 5.93
C ILE A 452 -5.84 12.82 5.18
N GLY A 453 -6.45 12.20 4.15
CA GLY A 453 -7.53 12.81 3.38
C GLY A 453 -8.70 13.24 4.25
N VAL A 454 -9.12 12.41 5.21
CA VAL A 454 -10.20 12.74 6.15
C VAL A 454 -9.82 13.94 7.05
N ILE A 455 -8.60 14.00 7.56
CA ILE A 455 -8.14 15.12 8.39
C ILE A 455 -8.11 16.43 7.59
N VAL A 456 -7.53 16.40 6.39
CA VAL A 456 -7.43 17.56 5.49
C VAL A 456 -8.82 18.01 5.03
N SER A 457 -9.73 17.08 4.73
CA SER A 457 -11.11 17.39 4.33
C SER A 457 -11.89 18.11 5.42
N MET A 458 -11.73 17.66 6.66
CA MET A 458 -12.36 18.31 7.82
C MET A 458 -11.84 19.75 8.00
N PHE A 459 -10.52 19.93 7.87
CA PHE A 459 -9.92 21.27 7.95
C PHE A 459 -10.44 22.19 6.83
N THR A 460 -10.46 21.73 5.60
CA THR A 460 -10.89 22.53 4.44
C THR A 460 -12.38 22.86 4.51
N ALA A 461 -13.23 21.92 4.90
CA ALA A 461 -14.67 22.15 5.03
C ALA A 461 -15.00 23.15 6.16
N LEU A 462 -14.36 23.02 7.31
CA LEU A 462 -14.66 23.88 8.48
C LEU A 462 -14.01 25.26 8.40
N THR A 463 -12.80 25.35 7.81
CA THR A 463 -12.03 26.60 7.79
C THR A 463 -12.12 27.31 6.46
N VAL A 464 -11.74 26.65 5.37
CA VAL A 464 -11.64 27.28 4.05
C VAL A 464 -13.03 27.59 3.49
N THR A 465 -13.95 26.61 3.53
CA THR A 465 -15.33 26.82 3.07
C THR A 465 -16.04 27.90 3.87
N HIS A 466 -15.88 27.92 5.21
CA HIS A 466 -16.47 28.93 6.06
C HIS A 466 -15.96 30.34 5.71
N PHE A 467 -14.64 30.48 5.54
CA PHE A 467 -14.03 31.74 5.12
C PHE A 467 -14.57 32.22 3.77
N LEU A 468 -14.55 31.34 2.75
CA LEU A 468 -15.00 31.67 1.41
C LEU A 468 -16.49 32.06 1.35
N LEU A 469 -17.37 31.34 2.06
CA LEU A 469 -18.80 31.65 2.13
C LEU A 469 -19.06 33.04 2.76
N ASN A 470 -18.35 33.38 3.82
CA ASN A 470 -18.46 34.71 4.44
C ASN A 470 -18.01 35.81 3.44
N ARG A 471 -16.97 35.54 2.60
CA ARG A 471 -16.57 36.50 1.55
C ARG A 471 -17.65 36.70 0.49
N MET A 472 -18.38 35.61 0.12
CA MET A 472 -19.52 35.72 -0.84
C MET A 472 -20.63 36.64 -0.31
N VAL A 473 -20.93 36.58 0.99
CA VAL A 473 -21.88 37.50 1.61
C VAL A 473 -21.38 38.95 1.60
N ASP A 474 -20.09 39.17 1.81
CA ASP A 474 -19.47 40.50 1.75
C ASP A 474 -19.47 41.08 0.33
N PHE A 475 -19.47 40.24 -0.73
CA PHE A 475 -19.68 40.63 -2.13
C PHE A 475 -21.16 40.95 -2.47
N HIS A 476 -22.03 41.11 -1.45
CA HIS A 476 -23.45 41.40 -1.57
C HIS A 476 -24.30 40.30 -2.22
N ILE A 477 -23.79 39.06 -2.34
CA ILE A 477 -24.59 37.92 -2.74
C ILE A 477 -25.40 37.45 -1.54
N ARG A 478 -26.60 38.06 -1.34
CA ARG A 478 -27.43 37.83 -0.15
C ARG A 478 -28.78 37.20 -0.48
N SER A 479 -29.02 36.85 -1.74
CA SER A 479 -30.28 36.22 -2.13
C SER A 479 -30.37 34.78 -1.59
N PRO A 480 -31.34 34.36 -0.81
CA PRO A 480 -31.50 32.99 -0.34
C PRO A 480 -31.58 31.97 -1.50
N LYS A 481 -32.13 32.35 -2.65
CA LYS A 481 -32.16 31.50 -3.85
C LYS A 481 -30.76 31.19 -4.39
N ALA A 482 -29.82 32.10 -4.28
CA ALA A 482 -28.41 31.86 -4.69
C ALA A 482 -27.71 30.81 -3.81
N TYR A 483 -28.22 30.59 -2.59
CA TYR A 483 -27.73 29.56 -1.65
C TYR A 483 -28.54 28.25 -1.76
N GLY A 484 -29.19 28.01 -2.90
CA GLY A 484 -29.87 26.76 -3.17
C GLY A 484 -31.20 26.57 -2.42
N LEU A 485 -31.79 27.63 -1.92
CA LEU A 485 -33.10 27.57 -1.32
C LEU A 485 -34.14 27.34 -2.41
N ASN A 486 -34.71 26.13 -2.45
CA ASN A 486 -35.86 25.79 -3.28
C ASN A 486 -37.08 25.67 -2.41
N ASP A 487 -38.24 26.10 -2.92
CA ASP A 487 -39.52 26.10 -2.21
C ASP A 487 -40.11 24.68 -1.99
N HIS A 488 -39.47 23.66 -2.57
CA HIS A 488 -39.87 22.28 -2.43
C HIS A 488 -39.10 21.54 -1.35
N ALA A 489 -39.62 21.50 -0.14
CA ALA A 489 -39.21 20.52 0.86
C ALA A 489 -39.68 19.13 0.41
N LEU A 490 -38.81 18.11 0.57
CA LEU A 490 -39.25 16.71 0.38
C LEU A 490 -40.41 16.45 1.33
N ARG A 491 -41.62 16.28 0.77
CA ARG A 491 -42.80 15.91 1.55
C ARG A 491 -42.82 14.42 1.78
N PRO A 492 -43.16 13.94 2.99
CA PRO A 492 -43.26 12.51 3.24
C PRO A 492 -44.30 11.91 2.27
N ARG A 493 -43.87 10.98 1.42
CA ARG A 493 -44.73 10.27 0.48
C ARG A 493 -45.22 8.92 1.00
N PHE A 494 -44.43 8.35 1.92
CA PHE A 494 -44.72 7.05 2.57
C PHE A 494 -44.14 7.04 3.98
N ALA A 495 -44.65 6.18 4.86
CA ALA A 495 -44.19 6.10 6.24
C ALA A 495 -43.07 5.05 6.35
N VAL A 496 -41.81 5.48 6.47
CA VAL A 496 -40.67 4.60 6.54
C VAL A 496 -40.73 3.69 7.77
N ILE A 497 -40.94 4.26 8.94
CA ILE A 497 -40.95 3.52 10.21
C ILE A 497 -42.11 2.53 10.29
N LYS A 498 -43.28 2.91 9.78
CA LYS A 498 -44.48 2.02 9.74
C LYS A 498 -44.25 0.80 8.84
N HIS A 499 -43.52 0.97 7.73
CA HIS A 499 -43.26 -0.07 6.76
C HIS A 499 -41.92 -0.81 6.99
N PHE A 500 -41.33 -0.70 8.19
CA PHE A 500 -40.09 -1.38 8.56
C PHE A 500 -40.06 -2.87 8.21
N LYS A 501 -41.17 -3.59 8.43
CA LYS A 501 -41.27 -5.02 8.09
C LYS A 501 -41.07 -5.27 6.58
N VAL A 502 -41.53 -4.36 5.73
CA VAL A 502 -41.38 -4.46 4.27
C VAL A 502 -39.94 -4.22 3.89
N PHE A 503 -39.32 -3.14 4.38
CA PHE A 503 -37.93 -2.81 4.08
C PHE A 503 -36.97 -3.84 4.68
N GLY A 504 -37.21 -4.31 5.91
CA GLY A 504 -36.49 -5.41 6.52
C GLY A 504 -36.66 -6.72 5.75
N GLY A 505 -37.88 -7.00 5.25
CA GLY A 505 -38.14 -8.15 4.38
C GLY A 505 -37.37 -8.10 3.06
N ILE A 506 -37.27 -6.92 2.42
CA ILE A 506 -36.44 -6.72 1.22
C ILE A 506 -34.96 -6.98 1.55
N SER A 507 -34.45 -6.42 2.67
CA SER A 507 -33.09 -6.68 3.11
C SER A 507 -32.81 -8.16 3.37
N ILE A 508 -33.72 -8.85 4.06
CA ILE A 508 -33.60 -10.30 4.31
C ILE A 508 -33.65 -11.07 2.98
N LEU A 509 -34.51 -10.67 2.05
CA LEU A 509 -34.59 -11.30 0.73
C LEU A 509 -33.26 -11.13 -0.03
N LEU A 510 -32.66 -9.93 -0.02
CA LEU A 510 -31.34 -9.69 -0.62
C LEU A 510 -30.25 -10.54 0.02
N LEU A 511 -30.25 -10.69 1.34
CA LEU A 511 -29.30 -11.56 2.04
C LEU A 511 -29.52 -13.05 1.72
N LEU A 512 -30.79 -13.47 1.62
CA LEU A 512 -31.15 -14.84 1.24
C LEU A 512 -30.71 -15.15 -0.20
N THR A 513 -30.66 -14.18 -1.09
CA THR A 513 -30.12 -14.42 -2.44
C THR A 513 -28.66 -14.89 -2.38
N GLY A 514 -27.83 -14.28 -1.53
CA GLY A 514 -26.46 -14.76 -1.31
C GLY A 514 -26.42 -16.20 -0.78
N LEU A 515 -27.38 -16.59 0.06
CA LEU A 515 -27.48 -17.94 0.61
C LEU A 515 -28.00 -18.96 -0.41
N VAL A 516 -28.85 -18.53 -1.33
CA VAL A 516 -29.39 -19.38 -2.42
C VAL A 516 -28.28 -19.81 -3.37
N SER A 517 -27.20 -19.02 -3.52
CA SER A 517 -26.05 -19.40 -4.33
C SER A 517 -25.36 -20.66 -3.82
N LEU A 518 -25.45 -20.98 -2.50
CA LEU A 518 -25.00 -22.26 -1.95
C LEU A 518 -25.69 -23.48 -2.59
N ILE A 519 -26.94 -23.29 -3.04
CA ILE A 519 -27.74 -24.35 -3.63
C ILE A 519 -27.58 -24.39 -5.15
N VAL A 520 -27.32 -23.22 -5.77
CA VAL A 520 -27.29 -23.05 -7.23
C VAL A 520 -25.87 -23.26 -7.79
N LEU A 521 -24.82 -23.01 -7.00
CA LEU A 521 -23.44 -23.25 -7.43
C LEU A 521 -23.23 -24.74 -7.73
N PRO A 522 -22.55 -25.09 -8.82
CA PRO A 522 -22.24 -26.47 -9.17
C PRO A 522 -21.52 -27.19 -8.02
N PHE A 523 -21.82 -28.47 -7.86
CA PHE A 523 -21.12 -29.34 -6.90
C PHE A 523 -19.60 -29.27 -7.16
N GLY A 524 -18.84 -28.82 -6.15
CA GLY A 524 -17.37 -28.69 -6.24
C GLY A 524 -16.85 -27.26 -6.33
N GLN A 525 -17.70 -26.25 -6.56
CA GLN A 525 -17.27 -24.84 -6.42
C GLN A 525 -17.34 -24.39 -4.97
N ASN A 526 -16.31 -23.69 -4.52
CA ASN A 526 -16.30 -23.09 -3.19
C ASN A 526 -17.32 -21.96 -3.10
N PHE A 527 -17.99 -21.84 -1.96
CA PHE A 527 -18.95 -20.78 -1.69
C PHE A 527 -18.33 -19.38 -1.86
N PHE A 528 -17.11 -19.20 -1.35
CA PHE A 528 -16.31 -18.02 -1.63
C PHE A 528 -15.19 -18.38 -2.60
N ASN A 529 -15.02 -17.59 -3.64
CA ASN A 529 -13.82 -17.62 -4.47
C ASN A 529 -12.71 -16.87 -3.70
N LEU A 530 -11.91 -17.60 -2.93
CA LEU A 530 -10.78 -17.02 -2.21
C LEU A 530 -9.63 -16.77 -3.19
N SER A 531 -9.02 -15.58 -3.14
CA SER A 531 -7.77 -15.33 -3.84
C SER A 531 -6.61 -16.08 -3.17
N ILE A 532 -5.46 -16.12 -3.83
CA ILE A 532 -4.25 -16.71 -3.26
C ILE A 532 -3.82 -16.00 -1.96
N ASP A 533 -4.20 -14.73 -1.75
CA ASP A 533 -3.96 -14.00 -0.51
C ASP A 533 -4.50 -14.75 0.72
N PHE A 534 -5.63 -15.40 0.57
CA PHE A 534 -6.30 -16.10 1.66
C PHE A 534 -6.19 -17.62 1.56
N ALA A 535 -6.24 -18.17 0.34
CA ALA A 535 -6.16 -19.61 0.13
C ALA A 535 -4.71 -20.13 0.17
N GLY A 536 -3.74 -19.28 -0.14
CA GLY A 536 -2.41 -19.68 -0.56
C GLY A 536 -2.42 -20.22 -1.98
N GLY A 537 -1.25 -20.35 -2.59
CA GLY A 537 -1.10 -20.92 -3.93
C GLY A 537 -0.35 -19.97 -4.87
N THR A 538 -0.19 -20.42 -6.10
CA THR A 538 0.44 -19.68 -7.20
C THR A 538 -0.63 -19.11 -8.13
N GLU A 539 -0.43 -17.88 -8.58
CA GLU A 539 -1.26 -17.19 -9.58
C GLU A 539 -0.35 -16.55 -10.62
N MET A 540 -0.59 -16.88 -11.88
CA MET A 540 0.16 -16.33 -13.02
C MET A 540 -0.83 -15.76 -14.04
N GLU A 541 -0.53 -14.56 -14.58
CA GLU A 541 -1.36 -13.91 -15.60
C GLU A 541 -0.51 -13.52 -16.80
N PHE A 542 -0.95 -13.94 -17.99
CA PHE A 542 -0.28 -13.69 -19.26
C PHE A 542 -1.21 -12.98 -20.24
N ALA A 543 -0.70 -11.99 -20.96
CA ALA A 543 -1.38 -11.38 -22.09
C ALA A 543 -1.21 -12.28 -23.33
N MET A 544 -2.29 -12.82 -23.84
CA MET A 544 -2.26 -13.79 -24.95
C MET A 544 -2.40 -13.14 -26.32
N HIS A 545 -2.69 -11.83 -26.40
CA HIS A 545 -2.95 -11.07 -27.63
C HIS A 545 -4.02 -11.70 -28.56
N GLN A 546 -4.80 -12.61 -28.03
CA GLN A 546 -5.93 -13.28 -28.69
C GLN A 546 -7.01 -13.60 -27.66
N THR A 547 -8.24 -13.78 -28.11
CA THR A 547 -9.34 -14.12 -27.20
C THR A 547 -9.11 -15.51 -26.60
N VAL A 548 -9.09 -15.59 -25.28
CA VAL A 548 -8.92 -16.83 -24.52
C VAL A 548 -10.26 -17.55 -24.41
N ASP A 549 -10.51 -18.47 -25.32
CA ASP A 549 -11.69 -19.31 -25.32
C ASP A 549 -11.52 -20.56 -24.42
N GLN A 550 -12.56 -21.35 -24.29
CA GLN A 550 -12.54 -22.54 -23.44
C GLN A 550 -11.56 -23.63 -23.91
N ASN A 551 -11.27 -23.68 -25.22
CA ASN A 551 -10.32 -24.65 -25.76
C ASN A 551 -8.89 -24.26 -25.40
N LEU A 552 -8.57 -22.97 -25.54
CA LEU A 552 -7.26 -22.43 -25.15
C LEU A 552 -7.02 -22.53 -23.64
N GLN A 553 -8.07 -22.30 -22.82
CA GLN A 553 -7.97 -22.50 -21.35
C GLN A 553 -7.62 -23.95 -21.01
N THR A 554 -8.22 -24.92 -21.71
CA THR A 554 -7.93 -26.36 -21.51
C THR A 554 -6.50 -26.70 -21.95
N GLU A 555 -6.06 -26.22 -23.11
CA GLU A 555 -4.72 -26.42 -23.64
C GLU A 555 -3.65 -25.88 -22.69
N ILE A 556 -3.85 -24.65 -22.16
CA ILE A 556 -2.95 -24.04 -21.20
C ILE A 556 -2.95 -24.81 -19.87
N GLY A 557 -4.10 -25.31 -19.43
CA GLY A 557 -4.19 -26.16 -18.25
C GLY A 557 -3.44 -27.47 -18.38
N ASP A 558 -3.50 -28.11 -19.53
CA ASP A 558 -2.76 -29.31 -19.85
C ASP A 558 -1.25 -29.04 -19.94
N LEU A 559 -0.85 -27.92 -20.56
CA LEU A 559 0.55 -27.46 -20.61
C LEU A 559 1.09 -27.22 -19.20
N PHE A 560 0.34 -26.50 -18.35
CA PHE A 560 0.72 -26.25 -16.97
C PHE A 560 0.92 -27.56 -16.20
N LYS A 561 0.01 -28.52 -16.37
CA LYS A 561 0.10 -29.83 -15.73
C LYS A 561 1.30 -30.65 -16.24
N GLU A 562 1.61 -30.56 -17.54
CA GLU A 562 2.77 -31.24 -18.15
C GLU A 562 4.09 -30.73 -17.55
N VAL A 563 4.22 -29.39 -17.41
CA VAL A 563 5.44 -28.73 -16.90
C VAL A 563 5.61 -28.92 -15.39
N THR A 564 4.54 -28.71 -14.63
CA THR A 564 4.64 -28.66 -13.16
C THR A 564 4.38 -30.00 -12.48
N GLY A 565 3.69 -30.92 -13.15
CA GLY A 565 3.15 -32.14 -12.55
C GLY A 565 1.95 -31.90 -11.62
N VAL A 566 1.47 -30.63 -11.51
CA VAL A 566 0.35 -30.23 -10.65
C VAL A 566 -0.81 -29.79 -11.53
N GLU A 567 -2.02 -30.16 -11.17
CA GLU A 567 -3.23 -29.69 -11.87
C GLU A 567 -3.56 -28.24 -11.48
N ALA A 568 -3.81 -27.38 -12.48
CA ALA A 568 -4.26 -26.03 -12.21
C ALA A 568 -5.65 -26.06 -11.53
N SER A 569 -5.78 -25.34 -10.43
CA SER A 569 -7.07 -25.22 -9.72
C SER A 569 -8.10 -24.47 -10.56
N SER A 570 -7.65 -23.52 -11.37
CA SER A 570 -8.47 -22.83 -12.38
C SER A 570 -7.60 -22.22 -13.47
N VAL A 571 -8.11 -22.24 -14.70
CA VAL A 571 -7.59 -21.48 -15.84
C VAL A 571 -8.76 -20.67 -16.38
N THR A 572 -8.66 -19.36 -16.34
CA THR A 572 -9.77 -18.45 -16.68
C THR A 572 -9.27 -17.32 -17.57
N SER A 573 -10.15 -16.80 -18.43
CA SER A 573 -9.86 -15.57 -19.15
C SER A 573 -10.01 -14.36 -18.24
N SER A 574 -9.17 -13.34 -18.43
CA SER A 574 -9.20 -12.06 -17.73
C SER A 574 -8.99 -10.90 -18.71
N GLY A 575 -9.09 -9.67 -18.22
CA GLY A 575 -9.01 -8.47 -19.04
C GLY A 575 -10.34 -8.08 -19.68
N ASP A 576 -10.42 -6.84 -20.21
CA ASP A 576 -11.68 -6.27 -20.73
C ASP A 576 -12.19 -6.99 -21.99
N ASN A 577 -11.27 -7.59 -22.78
CA ASN A 577 -11.59 -8.32 -24.03
C ASN A 577 -11.40 -9.84 -23.91
N ASN A 578 -11.19 -10.37 -22.69
CA ASN A 578 -10.78 -11.77 -22.46
C ASN A 578 -9.51 -12.16 -23.25
N GLU A 579 -8.55 -11.26 -23.33
CA GLU A 579 -7.26 -11.44 -24.02
C GLU A 579 -6.14 -11.93 -23.12
N ASN A 580 -6.38 -12.01 -21.81
CA ASN A 580 -5.43 -12.53 -20.83
C ASN A 580 -5.88 -13.90 -20.33
N VAL A 581 -4.92 -14.73 -19.94
CA VAL A 581 -5.16 -15.98 -19.22
C VAL A 581 -4.66 -15.86 -17.79
N LEU A 582 -5.48 -16.28 -16.84
CA LEU A 582 -5.17 -16.33 -15.42
C LEU A 582 -5.14 -17.80 -14.97
N ILE A 583 -3.98 -18.28 -14.55
CA ILE A 583 -3.74 -19.62 -14.06
C ILE A 583 -3.60 -19.58 -12.54
N ARG A 584 -4.33 -20.42 -11.83
CA ARG A 584 -4.20 -20.60 -10.37
C ARG A 584 -3.94 -22.06 -10.05
N SER A 585 -3.04 -22.29 -9.08
CA SER A 585 -2.72 -23.63 -8.59
C SER A 585 -2.43 -23.60 -7.09
N THR A 586 -2.19 -24.74 -6.50
CA THR A 586 -1.47 -24.82 -5.22
C THR A 586 -0.07 -24.24 -5.41
N SER A 587 0.55 -23.75 -4.32
CA SER A 587 1.91 -23.20 -4.37
C SER A 587 2.88 -24.19 -5.04
N ILE A 588 3.65 -23.73 -6.00
CA ILE A 588 4.67 -24.47 -6.72
C ILE A 588 6.05 -23.81 -6.55
N ASP A 589 7.09 -24.60 -6.62
CA ASP A 589 8.47 -24.15 -6.45
C ASP A 589 8.89 -23.15 -7.54
N SER A 590 9.88 -22.30 -7.23
CA SER A 590 10.44 -21.30 -8.14
C SER A 590 10.84 -21.87 -9.48
N GLU A 591 11.56 -23.02 -9.49
CA GLU A 591 12.01 -23.70 -10.73
C GLU A 591 10.83 -24.07 -11.65
N LYS A 592 9.74 -24.54 -11.06
CA LYS A 592 8.54 -24.89 -11.83
C LYS A 592 7.82 -23.68 -12.38
N ARG A 593 7.79 -22.56 -11.60
CA ARG A 593 7.20 -21.30 -12.09
C ARG A 593 7.98 -20.76 -13.27
N GLU A 594 9.31 -20.76 -13.18
CA GLU A 594 10.19 -20.34 -14.27
C GLU A 594 10.01 -21.22 -15.52
N ALA A 595 9.94 -22.53 -15.34
CA ALA A 595 9.68 -23.46 -16.43
C ALA A 595 8.31 -23.23 -17.11
N VAL A 596 7.27 -22.87 -16.35
CA VAL A 596 5.96 -22.48 -16.91
C VAL A 596 6.08 -21.20 -17.71
N ILE A 597 6.76 -20.18 -17.17
CA ILE A 597 6.97 -18.89 -17.85
C ILE A 597 7.72 -19.12 -19.18
N GLU A 598 8.83 -19.85 -19.13
CA GLU A 598 9.62 -20.18 -20.32
C GLU A 598 8.78 -20.93 -21.35
N LYS A 599 8.03 -21.95 -20.94
CA LYS A 599 7.20 -22.74 -21.84
C LYS A 599 6.04 -21.95 -22.44
N MET A 600 5.38 -21.09 -21.66
CA MET A 600 4.33 -20.18 -22.15
C MET A 600 4.90 -19.19 -23.17
N THR A 601 6.05 -18.58 -22.84
CA THR A 601 6.75 -17.62 -23.71
C THR A 601 7.17 -18.28 -25.03
N GLU A 602 7.72 -19.48 -24.98
CA GLU A 602 8.12 -20.24 -26.17
C GLU A 602 6.90 -20.64 -27.02
N THR A 603 5.87 -21.22 -26.41
CA THR A 603 4.72 -21.80 -27.12
C THR A 603 3.86 -20.71 -27.78
N TYR A 604 3.62 -19.62 -27.08
CA TYR A 604 2.72 -18.53 -27.54
C TYR A 604 3.46 -17.29 -28.03
N SER A 605 4.81 -17.34 -28.09
CA SER A 605 5.68 -16.22 -28.55
C SER A 605 5.42 -14.92 -27.77
N LEU A 606 5.30 -15.03 -26.45
CA LEU A 606 5.06 -13.91 -25.56
C LEU A 606 6.35 -13.15 -25.28
N ALA A 607 6.26 -11.83 -25.12
CA ALA A 607 7.37 -11.02 -24.61
C ALA A 607 7.40 -11.03 -23.08
N GLU A 608 8.51 -10.66 -22.47
CA GLU A 608 8.60 -10.48 -21.00
C GLU A 608 7.54 -9.49 -20.48
N THR A 609 7.20 -8.49 -21.27
CA THR A 609 6.16 -7.51 -20.93
C THR A 609 4.74 -8.07 -20.92
N ASP A 610 4.52 -9.26 -21.48
CA ASP A 610 3.23 -9.93 -21.53
C ASP A 610 2.96 -10.77 -20.25
N ILE A 611 3.95 -10.88 -19.38
CA ILE A 611 3.81 -11.47 -18.05
C ILE A 611 3.30 -10.39 -17.12
N TYR A 612 2.01 -10.41 -16.81
CA TYR A 612 1.38 -9.38 -15.98
C TYR A 612 1.53 -9.65 -14.48
N ASN A 613 1.39 -10.91 -14.08
CA ASN A 613 1.51 -11.32 -12.69
C ASN A 613 2.22 -12.67 -12.58
N ASN A 614 3.11 -12.80 -11.60
CA ASN A 614 3.68 -14.04 -11.13
C ASN A 614 3.72 -13.98 -9.60
N ASN A 615 2.67 -14.49 -8.96
CA ASN A 615 2.45 -14.38 -7.53
C ASN A 615 2.44 -15.77 -6.91
N ASP A 616 3.11 -15.92 -5.77
CA ASP A 616 3.07 -17.12 -4.94
C ASP A 616 2.93 -16.74 -3.48
N VAL A 617 1.99 -17.38 -2.78
CA VAL A 617 1.68 -17.12 -1.38
C VAL A 617 1.58 -18.44 -0.65
N SER A 618 2.37 -18.62 0.40
CA SER A 618 2.28 -19.83 1.22
C SER A 618 0.96 -19.89 2.00
N ALA A 619 0.49 -21.10 2.30
CA ALA A 619 -0.73 -21.30 3.08
C ALA A 619 -0.65 -20.71 4.49
N SER A 620 0.56 -20.61 5.07
CA SER A 620 0.78 -19.97 6.39
C SER A 620 0.47 -18.48 6.34
N VAL A 621 0.99 -17.77 5.32
CA VAL A 621 0.71 -16.34 5.11
C VAL A 621 -0.78 -16.12 4.85
N GLY A 622 -1.41 -16.97 4.02
CA GLY A 622 -2.86 -16.88 3.78
C GLY A 622 -3.69 -16.99 5.05
N SER A 623 -3.33 -17.91 5.94
CA SER A 623 -4.01 -18.09 7.23
C SER A 623 -3.80 -16.89 8.16
N ASP A 624 -2.62 -16.30 8.18
CA ASP A 624 -2.30 -15.13 8.99
C ASP A 624 -3.08 -13.90 8.49
N LEU A 625 -3.17 -13.72 7.17
CA LEU A 625 -3.96 -12.65 6.57
C LEU A 625 -5.47 -12.80 6.87
N GLN A 626 -6.01 -14.03 6.83
CA GLN A 626 -7.39 -14.28 7.25
C GLN A 626 -7.63 -13.90 8.71
N ARG A 627 -6.74 -14.30 9.62
CA ARG A 627 -6.83 -13.95 11.05
C ARG A 627 -6.74 -12.45 11.27
N ALA A 628 -5.79 -11.79 10.61
CA ALA A 628 -5.64 -10.33 10.67
C ALA A 628 -6.90 -9.62 10.17
N ALA A 629 -7.48 -10.05 9.04
CA ALA A 629 -8.73 -9.52 8.50
C ALA A 629 -9.88 -9.60 9.49
N PHE A 630 -10.05 -10.77 10.11
CA PHE A 630 -11.11 -11.00 11.09
C PHE A 630 -10.91 -10.14 12.35
N LEU A 631 -9.66 -10.04 12.82
CA LEU A 631 -9.30 -9.20 13.95
C LEU A 631 -9.55 -7.72 13.66
N CYS A 632 -9.14 -7.22 12.50
CA CYS A 632 -9.40 -5.85 12.07
C CYS A 632 -10.90 -5.53 12.08
N ALA A 633 -11.74 -6.41 11.53
CA ALA A 633 -13.18 -6.22 11.50
C ALA A 633 -13.79 -6.16 12.91
N ILE A 634 -13.42 -7.10 13.79
CA ILE A 634 -13.92 -7.14 15.17
C ILE A 634 -13.46 -5.88 15.94
N VAL A 635 -12.17 -5.55 15.90
CA VAL A 635 -11.63 -4.39 16.60
C VAL A 635 -12.30 -3.10 16.13
N ALA A 636 -12.47 -2.92 14.82
CA ALA A 636 -13.18 -1.75 14.27
C ALA A 636 -14.62 -1.67 14.77
N ILE A 637 -15.39 -2.76 14.70
CA ILE A 637 -16.77 -2.80 15.18
C ILE A 637 -16.85 -2.46 16.67
N VAL A 638 -15.95 -3.03 17.49
CA VAL A 638 -15.92 -2.80 18.94
C VAL A 638 -15.58 -1.34 19.25
N LEU A 639 -14.55 -0.78 18.62
CA LEU A 639 -14.15 0.61 18.82
C LEU A 639 -15.26 1.58 18.37
N MET A 640 -15.91 1.31 17.24
CA MET A 640 -17.04 2.10 16.77
C MET A 640 -18.25 1.98 17.71
N LEU A 641 -18.56 0.79 18.22
CA LEU A 641 -19.63 0.61 19.20
C LEU A 641 -19.35 1.38 20.49
N ILE A 642 -18.12 1.33 20.99
CA ILE A 642 -17.69 2.10 22.16
C ILE A 642 -17.87 3.60 21.91
N TYR A 643 -17.36 4.10 20.77
CA TYR A 643 -17.48 5.50 20.39
C TYR A 643 -18.95 5.96 20.33
N ILE A 644 -19.80 5.21 19.61
CA ILE A 644 -21.23 5.57 19.46
C ILE A 644 -21.95 5.47 20.82
N THR A 645 -21.61 4.53 21.68
CA THR A 645 -22.23 4.38 23.02
C THR A 645 -21.88 5.56 23.93
N ILE A 646 -20.63 6.04 23.90
CA ILE A 646 -20.20 7.22 24.66
C ILE A 646 -20.88 8.50 24.12
N ARG A 647 -21.01 8.58 22.80
CA ARG A 647 -21.50 9.80 22.12
C ARG A 647 -23.03 9.90 22.10
N PHE A 648 -23.72 8.78 22.00
CA PHE A 648 -25.19 8.68 21.89
C PHE A 648 -25.76 7.82 23.03
N GLU A 649 -26.39 6.69 22.67
CA GLU A 649 -26.98 5.70 23.60
C GLU A 649 -26.54 4.31 23.14
N LEU A 650 -26.37 3.36 24.07
CA LEU A 650 -26.07 1.97 23.72
C LEU A 650 -27.08 1.38 22.71
N THR A 651 -28.36 1.75 22.82
CA THR A 651 -29.44 1.28 21.93
C THR A 651 -29.28 1.77 20.50
N SER A 652 -28.78 2.98 20.28
CA SER A 652 -28.44 3.48 18.95
C SER A 652 -27.15 2.84 18.42
N GLY A 653 -26.16 2.62 19.30
CA GLY A 653 -24.93 1.91 18.93
C GLY A 653 -25.21 0.48 18.45
N LEU A 654 -26.06 -0.28 19.16
CA LEU A 654 -26.50 -1.60 18.72
C LEU A 654 -27.25 -1.57 17.38
N ALA A 655 -28.10 -0.56 17.16
CA ALA A 655 -28.80 -0.40 15.87
C ALA A 655 -27.80 -0.14 14.73
N ALA A 656 -26.79 0.70 14.96
CA ALA A 656 -25.73 0.98 13.98
C ALA A 656 -24.93 -0.28 13.65
N VAL A 657 -24.51 -1.06 14.65
CA VAL A 657 -23.76 -2.31 14.42
C VAL A 657 -24.58 -3.33 13.62
N VAL A 658 -25.88 -3.45 13.90
CA VAL A 658 -26.76 -4.33 13.10
C VAL A 658 -26.83 -3.87 11.64
N CYS A 659 -26.91 -2.56 11.39
CA CYS A 659 -26.83 -2.01 10.05
C CYS A 659 -25.48 -2.29 9.37
N LEU A 660 -24.35 -2.16 10.09
CA LEU A 660 -23.03 -2.49 9.56
C LEU A 660 -22.91 -3.95 9.14
N VAL A 661 -23.34 -4.85 10.02
CA VAL A 661 -23.33 -6.29 9.71
C VAL A 661 -24.22 -6.59 8.50
N HIS A 662 -25.39 -5.95 8.41
CA HIS A 662 -26.26 -6.05 7.25
C HIS A 662 -25.55 -5.59 5.97
N ASP A 663 -24.87 -4.44 5.98
CA ASP A 663 -24.21 -3.89 4.81
C ASP A 663 -23.03 -4.77 4.37
N LEU A 664 -22.25 -5.30 5.32
CA LEU A 664 -21.18 -6.26 5.05
C LEU A 664 -21.72 -7.55 4.41
N LEU A 665 -22.81 -8.09 4.95
CA LEU A 665 -23.43 -9.32 4.42
C LEU A 665 -23.98 -9.12 3.00
N ILE A 666 -24.52 -7.93 2.68
CA ILE A 666 -24.91 -7.60 1.31
C ILE A 666 -23.70 -7.56 0.38
N MET A 667 -22.59 -6.93 0.81
CA MET A 667 -21.33 -6.92 0.04
C MET A 667 -20.86 -8.36 -0.22
N LEU A 668 -20.80 -9.19 0.81
CA LEU A 668 -20.41 -10.60 0.68
C LEU A 668 -21.34 -11.38 -0.25
N SER A 669 -22.66 -11.10 -0.20
CA SER A 669 -23.63 -11.74 -1.11
C SER A 669 -23.33 -11.44 -2.58
N VAL A 670 -22.90 -10.20 -2.90
CA VAL A 670 -22.48 -9.84 -4.26
C VAL A 670 -21.22 -10.57 -4.68
N TYR A 671 -20.24 -10.73 -3.77
CA TYR A 671 -19.02 -11.50 -4.05
C TYR A 671 -19.33 -12.96 -4.39
N VAL A 672 -20.20 -13.57 -3.60
CA VAL A 672 -20.63 -14.96 -3.85
C VAL A 672 -21.40 -15.08 -5.18
N TRP A 673 -22.28 -14.12 -5.49
CA TRP A 673 -23.04 -14.14 -6.74
C TRP A 673 -22.19 -13.99 -7.99
N LEU A 674 -21.25 -13.05 -7.95
CA LEU A 674 -20.39 -12.73 -9.10
C LEU A 674 -19.10 -13.55 -9.11
N GLN A 675 -18.88 -14.43 -8.11
CA GLN A 675 -17.66 -15.22 -7.93
C GLN A 675 -16.38 -14.37 -8.00
N ILE A 676 -16.46 -13.14 -7.46
CA ILE A 676 -15.31 -12.24 -7.41
C ILE A 676 -14.30 -12.81 -6.42
N PRO A 677 -13.00 -12.83 -6.74
CA PRO A 677 -11.97 -13.24 -5.80
C PRO A 677 -12.00 -12.38 -4.54
N LEU A 678 -12.09 -13.04 -3.39
CA LEU A 678 -12.00 -12.38 -2.09
C LEU A 678 -10.53 -12.25 -1.74
N ASP A 679 -10.02 -11.03 -1.78
CA ASP A 679 -8.62 -10.66 -1.57
C ASP A 679 -8.44 -9.70 -0.39
N THR A 680 -7.21 -9.28 -0.13
CA THR A 680 -6.89 -8.31 0.92
C THR A 680 -7.54 -6.95 0.69
N ASN A 681 -7.81 -6.55 -0.56
CA ASN A 681 -8.47 -5.29 -0.89
C ASN A 681 -9.92 -5.25 -0.38
N PHE A 682 -10.60 -6.40 -0.32
CA PHE A 682 -11.92 -6.49 0.28
C PHE A 682 -11.94 -6.01 1.74
N ILE A 683 -10.88 -6.30 2.51
CA ILE A 683 -10.79 -5.87 3.92
C ILE A 683 -10.78 -4.34 3.99
N ALA A 684 -9.96 -3.70 3.16
CA ALA A 684 -9.88 -2.25 3.10
C ALA A 684 -11.22 -1.63 2.69
N ALA A 685 -11.89 -2.20 1.69
CA ALA A 685 -13.22 -1.78 1.26
C ALA A 685 -14.27 -1.95 2.37
N ALA A 686 -14.31 -3.10 3.04
CA ALA A 686 -15.26 -3.39 4.11
C ALA A 686 -15.10 -2.43 5.30
N LEU A 687 -13.88 -2.21 5.78
CA LEU A 687 -13.64 -1.29 6.89
C LEU A 687 -13.95 0.17 6.52
N THR A 688 -13.69 0.55 5.28
CA THR A 688 -14.07 1.88 4.77
C THR A 688 -15.58 2.06 4.79
N ILE A 689 -16.33 1.05 4.34
CA ILE A 689 -17.78 1.08 4.37
C ILE A 689 -18.31 1.10 5.80
N PHE A 690 -17.63 0.46 6.76
CA PHE A 690 -18.00 0.60 8.16
C PHE A 690 -17.99 2.07 8.61
N GLY A 691 -16.92 2.81 8.29
CA GLY A 691 -16.85 4.25 8.59
C GLY A 691 -17.93 5.04 7.88
N TYR A 692 -18.14 4.78 6.59
CA TYR A 692 -19.09 5.50 5.76
C TYR A 692 -20.56 5.21 6.09
N SER A 693 -20.93 3.96 6.30
CA SER A 693 -22.30 3.55 6.65
C SER A 693 -22.72 4.06 8.05
N ILE A 694 -21.78 4.01 9.01
CA ILE A 694 -22.01 4.59 10.34
C ILE A 694 -22.24 6.10 10.23
N ASN A 695 -21.46 6.82 9.41
CA ASN A 695 -21.64 8.24 9.17
C ASN A 695 -23.09 8.56 8.76
N ALA A 696 -23.62 7.86 7.78
CA ALA A 696 -24.99 8.02 7.33
C ALA A 696 -26.03 7.78 8.46
N SER A 697 -25.80 6.77 9.30
CA SER A 697 -26.65 6.45 10.44
C SER A 697 -26.56 7.50 11.57
N ILE A 698 -25.36 7.99 11.88
CA ILE A 698 -25.11 9.04 12.88
C ILE A 698 -25.89 10.31 12.54
N ILE A 699 -25.94 10.69 11.26
CA ILE A 699 -26.66 11.86 10.78
C ILE A 699 -28.15 11.76 11.15
N VAL A 700 -28.74 10.59 10.94
CA VAL A 700 -30.14 10.34 11.28
C VAL A 700 -30.34 10.33 12.80
N PHE A 701 -29.43 9.68 13.55
CA PHE A 701 -29.51 9.62 15.02
C PHE A 701 -29.33 10.96 15.68
N ASP A 702 -28.43 11.82 15.19
CA ASP A 702 -28.27 13.18 15.68
C ASP A 702 -29.54 14.00 15.49
N ARG A 703 -30.19 13.82 14.32
CA ARG A 703 -31.47 14.51 14.05
C ARG A 703 -32.60 14.02 14.94
N VAL A 704 -32.71 12.70 15.14
CA VAL A 704 -33.70 12.13 16.08
C VAL A 704 -33.49 12.68 17.47
N ARG A 705 -32.24 12.75 17.95
CA ARG A 705 -31.88 13.30 19.27
C ARG A 705 -32.19 14.78 19.40
N GLU A 706 -31.91 15.58 18.36
CA GLU A 706 -32.21 17.00 18.31
C GLU A 706 -33.71 17.26 18.49
N ILE A 707 -34.54 16.51 17.72
CA ILE A 707 -36.00 16.68 17.77
C ILE A 707 -36.56 16.14 19.10
N LEU A 708 -36.05 15.00 19.62
CA LEU A 708 -36.50 14.45 20.91
C LEU A 708 -36.34 15.41 22.07
N ARG A 709 -35.32 16.31 22.04
CA ARG A 709 -35.11 17.31 23.08
C ARG A 709 -36.22 18.38 23.12
N THR A 710 -36.89 18.63 21.99
CA THR A 710 -37.90 19.66 21.85
C THR A 710 -39.32 19.11 21.78
N ALA A 711 -39.47 17.85 21.35
CA ALA A 711 -40.75 17.17 21.22
C ALA A 711 -41.26 16.64 22.58
N ARG A 712 -42.22 17.35 23.18
CA ARG A 712 -42.77 17.00 24.50
C ARG A 712 -43.94 16.00 24.49
N LYS A 713 -44.65 15.83 23.35
CA LYS A 713 -45.84 15.00 23.23
C LYS A 713 -45.80 13.98 22.09
N GLU A 714 -44.79 13.98 21.25
CA GLU A 714 -44.67 13.09 20.09
C GLU A 714 -44.07 11.73 20.51
N SER A 715 -44.55 10.66 19.87
CA SER A 715 -43.92 9.33 20.05
C SER A 715 -42.54 9.27 19.41
N PHE A 716 -41.73 8.31 19.87
CA PHE A 716 -40.41 8.09 19.26
C PHE A 716 -40.50 7.81 17.76
N GLU A 717 -41.53 7.04 17.34
CA GLU A 717 -41.77 6.67 15.96
C GLU A 717 -42.07 7.89 15.09
N GLU A 718 -42.89 8.83 15.57
CA GLU A 718 -43.19 10.09 14.87
C GLU A 718 -41.98 10.96 14.69
N VAL A 719 -41.18 11.08 15.77
CA VAL A 719 -39.92 11.83 15.75
C VAL A 719 -38.92 11.18 14.79
N ALA A 720 -38.78 9.84 14.81
CA ALA A 720 -37.87 9.10 13.93
C ALA A 720 -38.32 9.25 12.46
N GLU A 721 -39.61 9.13 12.18
CA GLU A 721 -40.16 9.32 10.82
C GLU A 721 -39.85 10.70 10.26
N ARG A 722 -40.05 11.75 11.05
CA ARG A 722 -39.76 13.13 10.68
C ARG A 722 -38.26 13.36 10.47
N SER A 723 -37.42 12.75 11.31
CA SER A 723 -35.99 12.86 11.25
C SER A 723 -35.43 12.22 9.96
N VAL A 724 -35.85 11.00 9.62
CA VAL A 724 -35.51 10.32 8.40
C VAL A 724 -35.78 11.16 7.16
N TRP A 725 -37.01 11.73 7.07
CA TRP A 725 -37.40 12.57 5.92
C TRP A 725 -36.56 13.86 5.84
N GLN A 726 -36.22 14.46 6.98
CA GLN A 726 -35.39 15.67 7.00
C GLN A 726 -33.92 15.41 6.61
N THR A 727 -33.39 14.22 6.84
CA THR A 727 -32.03 13.85 6.54
C THR A 727 -31.89 13.11 5.20
N MET A 728 -32.98 12.59 4.65
CA MET A 728 -32.97 11.76 3.41
C MET A 728 -32.27 12.44 2.23
N GLY A 729 -32.59 13.69 1.94
CA GLY A 729 -32.00 14.43 0.83
C GLY A 729 -30.48 14.60 1.01
N ARG A 730 -30.03 14.81 2.24
CA ARG A 730 -28.61 14.88 2.59
C ARG A 730 -27.92 13.55 2.37
N THR A 731 -28.45 12.46 2.91
CA THR A 731 -27.87 11.11 2.76
C THR A 731 -27.77 10.70 1.29
N ILE A 732 -28.80 11.00 0.48
CA ILE A 732 -28.78 10.72 -0.96
C ILE A 732 -27.70 11.56 -1.66
N ASN A 733 -27.60 12.86 -1.36
CA ASN A 733 -26.64 13.74 -2.01
C ASN A 733 -25.19 13.34 -1.65
N THR A 734 -24.92 12.97 -0.40
CA THR A 734 -23.57 12.52 0.05
C THR A 734 -23.20 11.19 -0.58
N SER A 735 -24.12 10.23 -0.62
CA SER A 735 -23.86 8.95 -1.31
C SER A 735 -23.63 9.15 -2.80
N LEU A 736 -24.38 10.05 -3.44
CA LEU A 736 -24.23 10.32 -4.87
C LEU A 736 -22.88 10.98 -5.21
N THR A 737 -22.39 11.91 -4.39
CA THR A 737 -21.07 12.53 -4.62
C THR A 737 -19.94 11.51 -4.52
N THR A 738 -20.00 10.60 -3.56
CA THR A 738 -19.02 9.52 -3.41
C THR A 738 -19.15 8.48 -4.53
N LEU A 739 -20.39 8.16 -4.95
CA LEU A 739 -20.62 7.26 -6.09
C LEU A 739 -20.10 7.83 -7.41
N PHE A 740 -20.08 9.14 -7.62
CA PHE A 740 -19.48 9.73 -8.82
C PHE A 740 -17.97 9.48 -8.88
N THR A 741 -17.25 9.63 -7.79
CA THR A 741 -15.81 9.40 -7.76
C THR A 741 -15.47 7.92 -7.87
N VAL A 742 -16.04 7.08 -7.02
CA VAL A 742 -15.79 5.62 -7.00
C VAL A 742 -16.32 4.96 -8.27
N GLY A 743 -17.49 5.38 -8.76
CA GLY A 743 -18.09 4.86 -10.00
C GLY A 743 -17.24 5.14 -11.23
N MET A 744 -16.57 6.29 -11.30
CA MET A 744 -15.66 6.58 -12.42
C MET A 744 -14.42 5.68 -12.40
N ILE A 745 -13.88 5.35 -11.21
CA ILE A 745 -12.80 4.36 -11.10
C ILE A 745 -13.30 2.97 -11.55
N PHE A 746 -14.51 2.59 -11.17
CA PHE A 746 -15.08 1.31 -11.59
C PHE A 746 -15.26 1.22 -13.12
N ILE A 747 -15.67 2.31 -13.76
CA ILE A 747 -15.93 2.34 -15.22
C ILE A 747 -14.61 2.37 -16.02
N LEU A 748 -13.65 3.20 -15.61
CA LEU A 748 -12.45 3.50 -16.38
C LEU A 748 -11.18 2.82 -15.85
N GLY A 749 -11.21 2.32 -14.62
CA GLY A 749 -10.04 1.73 -13.97
C GLY A 749 -9.70 0.33 -14.51
N VAL A 750 -8.47 -0.09 -14.24
CA VAL A 750 -7.97 -1.45 -14.52
C VAL A 750 -8.72 -2.51 -13.70
N PRO A 751 -8.69 -3.80 -14.10
CA PRO A 751 -9.41 -4.88 -13.42
C PRO A 751 -9.19 -4.94 -11.90
N SER A 752 -7.96 -4.75 -11.42
CA SER A 752 -7.64 -4.74 -9.98
C SER A 752 -8.37 -3.63 -9.23
N LEU A 753 -8.51 -2.44 -9.83
CA LEU A 753 -9.29 -1.34 -9.25
C LEU A 753 -10.79 -1.56 -9.33
N LYS A 754 -11.28 -2.23 -10.37
CA LYS A 754 -12.71 -2.62 -10.46
C LYS A 754 -13.08 -3.59 -9.34
N GLN A 755 -12.21 -4.56 -9.02
CA GLN A 755 -12.40 -5.50 -7.92
C GLN A 755 -12.45 -4.80 -6.55
N PHE A 756 -11.64 -3.76 -6.34
CA PHE A 756 -11.66 -2.94 -5.13
C PHE A 756 -12.88 -2.00 -5.04
N THR A 757 -13.27 -1.37 -6.16
CA THR A 757 -14.30 -0.33 -6.16
C THR A 757 -15.72 -0.88 -6.18
N LEU A 758 -15.94 -2.06 -6.73
CA LEU A 758 -17.27 -2.69 -6.75
C LEU A 758 -17.85 -2.93 -5.35
N PRO A 759 -17.12 -3.52 -4.39
CA PRO A 759 -17.62 -3.64 -3.02
C PRO A 759 -17.90 -2.29 -2.37
N LEU A 760 -17.08 -1.26 -2.66
CA LEU A 760 -17.34 0.10 -2.18
C LEU A 760 -18.68 0.64 -2.70
N ILE A 761 -18.96 0.50 -4.00
CA ILE A 761 -20.25 0.92 -4.60
C ILE A 761 -21.42 0.20 -3.93
N VAL A 762 -21.33 -1.14 -3.82
CA VAL A 762 -22.36 -1.95 -3.17
C VAL A 762 -22.54 -1.52 -1.71
N GLY A 763 -21.44 -1.34 -0.98
CA GLY A 763 -21.47 -0.93 0.42
C GLY A 763 -22.04 0.47 0.63
N ILE A 764 -21.72 1.45 -0.24
CA ILE A 764 -22.30 2.80 -0.19
C ILE A 764 -23.81 2.74 -0.41
N LEU A 765 -24.29 1.96 -1.37
CA LEU A 765 -25.71 1.79 -1.65
C LEU A 765 -26.42 1.07 -0.50
N ALA A 766 -25.83 -0.01 0.03
CA ALA A 766 -26.37 -0.74 1.18
C ALA A 766 -26.40 0.14 2.43
N GLY A 767 -25.35 0.94 2.70
CA GLY A 767 -25.29 1.88 3.82
C GLY A 767 -26.30 3.02 3.71
N ALA A 768 -26.53 3.56 2.51
CA ALA A 768 -27.58 4.54 2.28
C ALA A 768 -28.97 3.92 2.54
N TRP A 769 -29.19 2.69 2.08
CA TRP A 769 -30.43 1.95 2.33
C TRP A 769 -30.62 1.68 3.82
N SER A 770 -29.65 1.09 4.49
CA SER A 770 -29.75 0.70 5.91
C SER A 770 -29.93 1.91 6.82
N SER A 771 -29.23 3.02 6.56
CA SER A 771 -29.32 4.26 7.34
C SER A 771 -30.70 4.91 7.24
N ILE A 772 -31.32 4.93 6.06
CA ILE A 772 -32.62 5.54 5.84
C ILE A 772 -33.76 4.60 6.28
N MET A 773 -33.72 3.33 5.86
CA MET A 773 -34.86 2.42 5.99
C MET A 773 -34.86 1.60 7.28
N LEU A 774 -33.65 1.29 7.84
CA LEU A 774 -33.54 0.33 8.94
C LEU A 774 -33.10 0.97 10.27
N SER A 775 -32.10 1.87 10.26
CA SER A 775 -31.36 2.30 11.44
C SER A 775 -32.27 2.86 12.55
N SER A 776 -33.15 3.80 12.24
CA SER A 776 -34.05 4.43 13.21
C SER A 776 -35.11 3.46 13.74
N SER A 777 -35.63 2.56 12.91
CA SER A 777 -36.55 1.52 13.30
C SER A 777 -35.94 0.51 14.27
N LEU A 778 -34.70 0.07 13.98
CA LEU A 778 -33.92 -0.80 14.87
C LEU A 778 -33.62 -0.12 16.20
N TRP A 779 -33.26 1.16 16.18
CA TRP A 779 -33.07 1.93 17.41
C TRP A 779 -34.34 1.97 18.26
N GLY A 780 -35.51 2.25 17.65
CA GLY A 780 -36.80 2.19 18.33
C GLY A 780 -37.12 0.83 18.94
N PHE A 781 -36.83 -0.26 18.21
CA PHE A 781 -36.98 -1.63 18.65
C PHE A 781 -36.11 -1.93 19.89
N PHE A 782 -34.80 -1.63 19.83
CA PHE A 782 -33.88 -1.84 20.98
C PHE A 782 -34.29 -0.98 22.18
N ARG A 783 -34.66 0.27 21.96
CA ARG A 783 -35.09 1.17 23.02
C ARG A 783 -36.31 0.64 23.76
N LYS A 784 -37.30 0.13 23.04
CA LYS A 784 -38.48 -0.53 23.64
C LYS A 784 -38.09 -1.79 24.43
N LYS A 785 -37.21 -2.62 23.89
CA LYS A 785 -36.80 -3.88 24.52
C LYS A 785 -36.01 -3.66 25.81
N PHE A 786 -35.08 -2.69 25.84
CA PHE A 786 -34.26 -2.41 27.00
C PHE A 786 -35.03 -1.59 28.08
N ARG A 787 -36.00 -0.80 27.68
CA ARG A 787 -36.86 -0.05 28.64
C ARG A 787 -37.80 -0.98 29.40
N LYS A 788 -38.36 -2.03 28.78
CA LYS A 788 -39.16 -3.09 29.44
C LYS A 788 -38.37 -3.90 30.47
N LYS A 789 -37.06 -3.98 30.40
CA LYS A 789 -36.24 -4.71 31.39
C LYS A 789 -35.87 -3.88 32.62
N ARG A 790 -36.12 -2.54 32.63
CA ARG A 790 -35.84 -1.65 33.76
C ARG A 790 -37.06 -1.35 34.65
N VAL A 791 -38.26 -1.84 34.31
CA VAL A 791 -39.50 -1.84 35.07
C VAL A 791 -39.74 -3.31 35.54
#